data_7247673808e1ecd82036ff63398fc906
#
_entry.id   7247673808e1ecd82036ff63398fc906
#
_cell.length_a   1.000
_cell.length_b   1.000
_cell.length_c   1.000
_cell.angle_alpha   90.00
_cell.angle_beta   90.00
_cell.angle_gamma   90.00
#
_symmetry.space_group_name_H-M   'P 1'
#
loop_
_entity.id
_entity.type
_entity.pdbx_description
1 polymer ?
#
loop_
_entity_poly.entity_id
_entity_poly.type
_entity_poly.pdbx_seq_one_letter_code
_entity_poly.pdbx_strand_id
1 'polypeptide(L)'
;MLRILIAILLTLTWAPGVQAARNVEFNVDLFCGWDRCYRPMEWTPADVEISTNLTEPFDGVFTLSAQQDGLSTLNIVHNIVLTPNQRLDLPLATKFDFHVGKCVLSIQDKRGRTQWEQSIDMWDFSAANRLLTVVQDQDLLVGLVGQPQFGLLRLKNDTVSMSPRGPGAVYVGTKELRKMPWDWTGFVSLDLLVLYDPDWDALRPQQIRAVCDWISNGGTLLLILGRRPLPKDSPLASLIPLAIGELRTCEIPSDTLQEWGLDSSRQEMVPAWSLTAKPGALLWQKTEAPGAGCLYGAGYAGFGRVAVLGFDPSSLSADQTRHTAEFWTRQIAACLNVQPNAPAALPTADGSSGGAACRRTILLKSQAPSDAGQQRVNENQLRIGIAQDASNRVMEFLYQLRQMRPVSIWWVILTLSALAVLLGPVDYLVLKRLDKLPYTWLTSTGWILIFTVGAYYGVQYLRSGTMQLRAVSVLDSIADGKCAWATHYAGLFAPRSDDYRLDGLKPTQWWAGIAPTREITWAYQRESAMRQIYCVQQDGANLPASLPINIWTVQSLLGESPLDHAPFAAKVQRKEGTIAVEIANLSDSPITRGVVIWADGYADLGPVAARETQAFHVPTRPFNPWGDTVRPDGRPARVPGTLMGISTPRYPGSLGEQAQNVFLAQGCFNRSLVMHEYLQHGAALVCVVFDNAPAPFAVKGHSYDTTHIEYARQLVLDRQ
;
A
#
# COMPACT_ATOMS: atom_id res chain seq x y z
N MET A 1 31.95 -32.00 -44.17
CA MET A 1 30.61 -31.48 -43.94
C MET A 1 29.55 -32.54 -43.61
N LEU A 2 29.43 -33.62 -44.38
CA LEU A 2 28.41 -34.65 -44.14
C LEU A 2 28.51 -35.35 -42.77
N ARG A 3 29.72 -35.56 -42.23
CA ARG A 3 29.94 -36.21 -40.92
C ARG A 3 29.58 -35.26 -39.74
N ILE A 4 29.65 -33.97 -39.92
CA ILE A 4 29.24 -32.97 -38.90
C ILE A 4 27.71 -32.85 -38.87
N LEU A 5 27.06 -32.93 -40.02
CA LEU A 5 25.60 -32.92 -40.14
C LEU A 5 24.96 -34.18 -39.49
N ILE A 6 25.60 -35.33 -39.66
CA ILE A 6 25.15 -36.60 -39.04
C ILE A 6 25.35 -36.56 -37.51
N ALA A 7 26.42 -35.95 -37.00
CA ALA A 7 26.62 -35.77 -35.58
C ALA A 7 25.60 -34.84 -34.95
N ILE A 8 25.20 -33.76 -35.63
CA ILE A 8 24.15 -32.83 -35.18
C ILE A 8 22.76 -33.49 -35.24
N LEU A 9 22.50 -34.34 -36.25
CA LEU A 9 21.24 -35.10 -36.32
C LEU A 9 21.12 -36.17 -35.23
N LEU A 10 22.23 -36.80 -34.82
CA LEU A 10 22.25 -37.81 -33.76
C LEU A 10 22.14 -37.20 -32.34
N THR A 11 22.50 -35.92 -32.15
CA THR A 11 22.28 -35.24 -30.88
C THR A 11 20.85 -34.70 -30.71
N LEU A 12 20.10 -34.56 -31.80
CA LEU A 12 18.69 -34.14 -31.79
C LEU A 12 17.70 -35.29 -31.47
N THR A 13 18.15 -36.56 -31.47
CA THR A 13 17.28 -37.70 -31.15
C THR A 13 17.35 -38.19 -29.70
N TRP A 14 18.20 -37.57 -28.87
CA TRP A 14 18.14 -37.71 -27.42
C TRP A 14 17.32 -36.59 -26.80
N ALA A 15 16.06 -36.47 -27.15
CA ALA A 15 15.09 -35.89 -26.25
C ALA A 15 15.04 -36.82 -25.02
N PRO A 16 15.35 -36.34 -23.80
CA PRO A 16 15.05 -37.12 -22.61
C PRO A 16 13.57 -37.46 -22.71
N GLY A 17 13.26 -38.77 -22.70
CA GLY A 17 11.89 -39.23 -22.72
C GLY A 17 11.11 -38.44 -21.72
N VAL A 18 10.04 -37.80 -22.17
CA VAL A 18 9.01 -37.25 -21.32
C VAL A 18 8.54 -38.44 -20.48
N GLN A 19 9.13 -38.59 -19.28
CA GLN A 19 8.55 -39.48 -18.30
C GLN A 19 7.14 -38.94 -18.11
N ALA A 20 6.17 -39.75 -18.51
CA ALA A 20 4.77 -39.48 -18.21
C ALA A 20 4.73 -39.10 -16.75
N ALA A 21 4.44 -37.82 -16.49
CA ALA A 21 4.23 -37.33 -15.15
C ALA A 21 3.19 -38.29 -14.55
N ARG A 22 3.52 -38.94 -13.44
CA ARG A 22 2.51 -39.62 -12.62
C ARG A 22 1.42 -38.55 -12.46
N ASN A 23 0.19 -38.88 -12.86
CA ASN A 23 -0.96 -38.02 -12.62
C ASN A 23 -1.15 -37.90 -11.10
N VAL A 24 -0.36 -37.04 -10.51
CA VAL A 24 -0.56 -36.61 -9.11
C VAL A 24 -1.69 -35.60 -9.17
N GLU A 25 -2.87 -36.01 -8.73
CA GLU A 25 -4.01 -35.13 -8.68
C GLU A 25 -3.88 -34.27 -7.41
N PHE A 26 -3.45 -33.04 -7.60
CA PHE A 26 -3.65 -31.97 -6.62
C PHE A 26 -4.97 -31.29 -6.94
N ASN A 27 -5.77 -31.07 -5.92
CA ASN A 27 -6.93 -30.20 -6.01
C ASN A 27 -6.60 -28.89 -5.25
N VAL A 28 -6.61 -27.78 -5.98
CA VAL A 28 -6.27 -26.45 -5.46
C VAL A 28 -7.40 -25.50 -5.74
N ASP A 29 -7.99 -24.98 -4.69
CA ASP A 29 -9.05 -23.98 -4.75
C ASP A 29 -8.50 -22.63 -4.28
N LEU A 30 -8.76 -21.57 -5.04
CA LEU A 30 -8.34 -20.20 -4.74
C LEU A 30 -9.56 -19.32 -4.46
N PHE A 31 -9.60 -18.72 -3.28
CA PHE A 31 -10.64 -17.77 -2.86
C PHE A 31 -10.02 -16.38 -2.70
N CYS A 32 -10.30 -15.47 -3.64
CA CYS A 32 -9.74 -14.13 -3.64
C CYS A 32 -10.73 -13.09 -3.14
N GLY A 33 -10.20 -12.09 -2.44
CA GLY A 33 -10.91 -10.89 -2.06
C GLY A 33 -11.97 -11.09 -0.98
N TRP A 34 -12.86 -10.14 -0.93
CA TRP A 34 -14.06 -10.13 -0.09
C TRP A 34 -15.27 -10.48 -0.96
N ASP A 35 -15.73 -11.72 -0.89
CA ASP A 35 -16.74 -12.26 -1.79
C ASP A 35 -16.41 -12.00 -3.28
N ARG A 36 -15.16 -12.31 -3.64
CA ARG A 36 -14.58 -12.08 -4.99
C ARG A 36 -14.41 -10.61 -5.39
N CYS A 37 -14.63 -9.65 -4.48
CA CYS A 37 -14.37 -8.24 -4.72
C CYS A 37 -12.94 -7.88 -4.34
N TYR A 38 -12.26 -7.12 -5.21
CA TYR A 38 -10.91 -6.63 -4.94
C TYR A 38 -10.71 -5.22 -5.51
N ARG A 39 -9.70 -4.53 -5.01
CA ARG A 39 -9.22 -3.27 -5.58
C ARG A 39 -7.89 -3.46 -6.28
N PRO A 40 -7.74 -2.92 -7.49
CA PRO A 40 -6.49 -3.03 -8.25
C PRO A 40 -5.29 -2.50 -7.48
N MET A 41 -4.15 -3.21 -7.58
CA MET A 41 -2.86 -2.85 -6.97
C MET A 41 -2.85 -2.76 -5.44
N GLU A 42 -3.97 -3.04 -4.78
CA GLU A 42 -4.06 -3.10 -3.32
C GLU A 42 -3.94 -4.53 -2.82
N TRP A 43 -3.47 -4.68 -1.57
CA TRP A 43 -3.43 -5.99 -0.93
C TRP A 43 -4.83 -6.58 -0.82
N THR A 44 -4.95 -7.79 -1.28
CA THR A 44 -6.20 -8.54 -1.37
C THR A 44 -5.98 -9.93 -0.75
N PRO A 45 -6.85 -10.39 0.16
CA PRO A 45 -6.73 -11.73 0.71
C PRO A 45 -6.90 -12.78 -0.38
N ALA A 46 -6.08 -13.82 -0.33
CA ALA A 46 -6.06 -14.93 -1.28
C ALA A 46 -5.93 -16.23 -0.48
N ASP A 47 -7.05 -16.80 -0.09
CA ASP A 47 -7.07 -18.06 0.66
C ASP A 47 -6.94 -19.23 -0.29
N VAL A 48 -5.90 -20.04 -0.14
CA VAL A 48 -5.64 -21.22 -0.99
C VAL A 48 -5.87 -22.48 -0.19
N GLU A 49 -6.70 -23.37 -0.72
CA GLU A 49 -6.98 -24.66 -0.14
C GLU A 49 -6.39 -25.75 -1.02
N ILE A 50 -5.47 -26.55 -0.47
CA ILE A 50 -4.76 -27.59 -1.20
C ILE A 50 -5.08 -28.94 -0.60
N SER A 51 -5.50 -29.88 -1.45
CA SER A 51 -5.66 -31.28 -1.08
C SER A 51 -5.01 -32.20 -2.11
N THR A 52 -4.65 -33.40 -1.73
CA THR A 52 -3.99 -34.38 -2.62
C THR A 52 -4.51 -35.78 -2.41
N ASN A 53 -4.55 -36.55 -3.49
CA ASN A 53 -4.88 -37.98 -3.49
C ASN A 53 -3.65 -38.87 -3.29
N LEU A 54 -2.48 -38.30 -3.00
CA LEU A 54 -1.27 -39.06 -2.71
C LEU A 54 -1.44 -39.96 -1.49
N THR A 55 -0.86 -41.14 -1.52
CA THR A 55 -0.83 -42.05 -0.37
C THR A 55 0.34 -41.78 0.58
N GLU A 56 1.37 -41.08 0.09
CA GLU A 56 2.55 -40.68 0.85
C GLU A 56 2.57 -39.16 1.07
N PRO A 57 3.17 -38.66 2.17
CA PRO A 57 3.32 -37.23 2.38
C PRO A 57 4.12 -36.58 1.25
N PHE A 58 3.64 -35.45 0.74
CA PHE A 58 4.32 -34.65 -0.27
C PHE A 58 4.95 -33.43 0.38
N ASP A 59 6.24 -33.22 0.10
CA ASP A 59 7.01 -32.06 0.58
C ASP A 59 7.50 -31.27 -0.64
N GLY A 60 7.13 -30.02 -0.71
CA GLY A 60 7.40 -29.19 -1.88
C GLY A 60 7.18 -27.70 -1.62
N VAL A 61 7.08 -26.98 -2.71
CA VAL A 61 6.91 -25.53 -2.74
C VAL A 61 5.65 -25.18 -3.53
N PHE A 62 4.76 -24.42 -2.91
CA PHE A 62 3.64 -23.79 -3.57
C PHE A 62 4.03 -22.37 -3.98
N THR A 63 3.66 -21.97 -5.20
CA THR A 63 3.87 -20.60 -5.68
C THR A 63 2.57 -20.04 -6.26
N LEU A 64 2.18 -18.87 -5.77
CA LEU A 64 1.12 -18.04 -6.34
C LEU A 64 1.79 -16.88 -7.07
N SER A 65 1.64 -16.84 -8.39
CA SER A 65 2.17 -15.78 -9.26
C SER A 65 1.02 -14.89 -9.74
N ALA A 66 0.98 -13.66 -9.30
CA ALA A 66 -0.04 -12.68 -9.68
C ALA A 66 0.60 -11.44 -10.29
N GLN A 67 0.07 -10.96 -11.38
CA GLN A 67 0.45 -9.68 -11.94
C GLN A 67 -0.12 -8.59 -11.04
N GLN A 68 0.77 -7.85 -10.33
CA GLN A 68 0.35 -6.81 -9.40
C GLN A 68 0.10 -5.46 -10.07
N ASP A 69 0.81 -5.18 -11.16
CA ASP A 69 0.68 -4.00 -12.02
C ASP A 69 1.20 -4.31 -13.43
N GLY A 70 1.09 -3.35 -14.37
CA GLY A 70 1.50 -3.55 -15.77
C GLY A 70 2.99 -3.89 -15.98
N LEU A 71 3.82 -3.81 -14.96
CA LEU A 71 5.28 -4.01 -15.03
C LEU A 71 5.78 -5.14 -14.13
N SER A 72 5.05 -5.48 -13.07
CA SER A 72 5.58 -6.30 -11.99
C SER A 72 4.68 -7.50 -11.72
N THR A 73 5.29 -8.66 -11.54
CA THR A 73 4.64 -9.88 -11.06
C THR A 73 5.11 -10.16 -9.65
N LEU A 74 4.18 -10.35 -8.74
CA LEU A 74 4.40 -10.77 -7.37
C LEU A 74 4.27 -12.30 -7.29
N ASN A 75 5.35 -12.97 -6.93
CA ASN A 75 5.39 -14.41 -6.73
C ASN A 75 5.48 -14.69 -5.24
N ILE A 76 4.42 -15.27 -4.68
CA ILE A 76 4.38 -15.65 -3.27
C ILE A 76 4.77 -17.14 -3.20
N VAL A 77 5.86 -17.40 -2.50
CA VAL A 77 6.45 -18.72 -2.36
C VAL A 77 6.21 -19.23 -0.96
N HIS A 78 5.66 -20.42 -0.83
CA HIS A 78 5.38 -21.03 0.47
C HIS A 78 5.81 -22.50 0.45
N ASN A 79 6.59 -22.92 1.47
CA ASN A 79 6.93 -24.32 1.66
C ASN A 79 5.72 -25.07 2.19
N ILE A 80 5.35 -26.17 1.53
CA ILE A 80 4.18 -26.96 1.89
C ILE A 80 4.56 -28.40 2.21
N VAL A 81 3.90 -28.96 3.22
CA VAL A 81 3.91 -30.39 3.52
C VAL A 81 2.47 -30.86 3.49
N LEU A 82 2.13 -31.66 2.48
CA LEU A 82 0.79 -32.22 2.32
C LEU A 82 0.77 -33.64 2.84
N THR A 83 -0.08 -33.89 3.81
CA THR A 83 -0.33 -35.25 4.33
C THR A 83 -1.51 -35.88 3.60
N PRO A 84 -1.52 -37.22 3.42
CA PRO A 84 -2.60 -37.91 2.74
C PRO A 84 -3.96 -37.61 3.38
N ASN A 85 -4.97 -37.37 2.55
CA ASN A 85 -6.35 -37.11 2.96
C ASN A 85 -6.55 -35.90 3.88
N GLN A 86 -5.57 -35.01 3.99
CA GLN A 86 -5.70 -33.75 4.71
C GLN A 86 -5.77 -32.59 3.71
N ARG A 87 -6.44 -31.53 4.14
CA ARG A 87 -6.51 -30.26 3.45
C ARG A 87 -5.60 -29.27 4.15
N LEU A 88 -4.79 -28.60 3.37
CA LEU A 88 -3.95 -27.51 3.81
C LEU A 88 -4.62 -26.19 3.42
N ASP A 89 -4.87 -25.33 4.39
CA ASP A 89 -5.39 -24.00 4.19
C ASP A 89 -4.24 -23.00 4.34
N LEU A 90 -3.97 -22.23 3.27
CA LEU A 90 -2.95 -21.18 3.22
C LEU A 90 -3.64 -19.81 3.11
N PRO A 91 -3.71 -19.06 4.21
CA PRO A 91 -4.19 -17.67 4.17
C PRO A 91 -3.09 -16.75 3.65
N LEU A 92 -3.15 -16.40 2.37
CA LEU A 92 -2.20 -15.53 1.70
C LEU A 92 -2.83 -14.17 1.43
N ALA A 93 -2.00 -13.17 1.10
CA ALA A 93 -2.43 -11.91 0.55
C ALA A 93 -1.60 -11.55 -0.68
N THR A 94 -2.24 -11.10 -1.75
CA THR A 94 -1.58 -10.72 -2.99
C THR A 94 -2.11 -9.42 -3.53
N LYS A 95 -1.53 -8.94 -4.63
CA LYS A 95 -2.01 -7.76 -5.36
C LYS A 95 -2.36 -8.19 -6.78
N PHE A 96 -3.47 -7.68 -7.27
CA PHE A 96 -3.90 -7.91 -8.66
C PHE A 96 -3.94 -6.59 -9.41
N ASP A 97 -3.52 -6.62 -10.65
CA ASP A 97 -3.67 -5.50 -11.57
C ASP A 97 -5.15 -5.27 -11.92
N PHE A 98 -5.43 -4.10 -12.48
CA PHE A 98 -6.73 -3.80 -13.08
C PHE A 98 -7.04 -4.71 -14.28
N HIS A 99 -6.05 -4.90 -15.14
CA HIS A 99 -6.09 -5.83 -16.26
C HIS A 99 -5.46 -7.16 -15.84
N VAL A 100 -6.02 -7.83 -14.84
CA VAL A 100 -5.49 -9.12 -14.39
C VAL A 100 -5.51 -10.10 -15.55
N GLY A 101 -4.36 -10.33 -16.14
CA GLY A 101 -4.23 -11.33 -17.19
C GLY A 101 -4.36 -12.73 -16.61
N LYS A 102 -3.29 -13.24 -16.06
CA LYS A 102 -3.23 -14.61 -15.53
C LYS A 102 -2.73 -14.62 -14.10
N CYS A 103 -3.39 -15.38 -13.26
CA CYS A 103 -2.87 -15.84 -12.00
C CYS A 103 -2.41 -17.29 -12.17
N VAL A 104 -1.15 -17.56 -11.90
CA VAL A 104 -0.59 -18.91 -12.04
C VAL A 104 -0.33 -19.49 -10.66
N LEU A 105 -0.91 -20.64 -10.41
CA LEU A 105 -0.67 -21.45 -9.22
C LEU A 105 0.20 -22.63 -9.63
N SER A 106 1.28 -22.90 -8.89
CA SER A 106 2.14 -24.04 -9.17
C SER A 106 2.60 -24.75 -7.90
N ILE A 107 2.78 -26.07 -8.01
CA ILE A 107 3.34 -26.91 -6.95
C ILE A 107 4.57 -27.59 -7.52
N GLN A 108 5.70 -27.42 -6.85
CA GLN A 108 6.99 -27.99 -7.23
C GLN A 108 7.51 -28.92 -6.14
N ASP A 109 8.22 -29.96 -6.52
CA ASP A 109 8.95 -30.80 -5.58
C ASP A 109 10.23 -30.09 -5.06
N LYS A 110 10.89 -30.67 -4.05
CA LYS A 110 12.17 -30.17 -3.52
C LYS A 110 13.30 -30.07 -4.56
N ARG A 111 13.13 -30.70 -5.72
CA ARG A 111 14.09 -30.65 -6.81
C ARG A 111 13.76 -29.58 -7.85
N GLY A 112 12.71 -28.77 -7.58
CA GLY A 112 12.24 -27.71 -8.48
C GLY A 112 11.47 -28.22 -9.70
N ARG A 113 11.00 -29.46 -9.71
CA ARG A 113 10.18 -29.98 -10.82
C ARG A 113 8.73 -29.65 -10.55
N THR A 114 8.07 -29.03 -11.50
CA THR A 114 6.64 -28.75 -11.45
C THR A 114 5.86 -30.06 -11.47
N GLN A 115 5.12 -30.31 -10.42
CA GLN A 115 4.23 -31.45 -10.28
C GLN A 115 2.80 -31.13 -10.71
N TRP A 116 2.41 -29.86 -10.51
CA TRP A 116 1.11 -29.34 -10.87
C TRP A 116 1.19 -27.86 -11.17
N GLU A 117 0.44 -27.40 -12.16
CA GLU A 117 0.34 -26.00 -12.53
C GLU A 117 -1.05 -25.71 -13.07
N GLN A 118 -1.64 -24.64 -12.64
CA GLN A 118 -2.90 -24.12 -13.14
C GLN A 118 -2.79 -22.64 -13.42
N SER A 119 -3.13 -22.26 -14.64
CA SER A 119 -3.32 -20.86 -15.00
C SER A 119 -4.80 -20.51 -14.89
N ILE A 120 -5.11 -19.55 -14.04
CA ILE A 120 -6.46 -19.03 -13.86
C ILE A 120 -6.53 -17.74 -14.65
N ASP A 121 -7.36 -17.73 -15.70
CA ASP A 121 -7.67 -16.50 -16.41
C ASP A 121 -8.71 -15.72 -15.59
N MET A 122 -8.25 -14.63 -14.98
CA MET A 122 -9.10 -13.80 -14.13
C MET A 122 -10.08 -12.93 -14.96
N TRP A 123 -9.93 -12.94 -16.30
CA TRP A 123 -10.61 -12.07 -17.26
C TRP A 123 -11.57 -12.78 -18.19
N ASP A 124 -12.09 -13.93 -17.85
CA ASP A 124 -13.10 -14.56 -18.67
C ASP A 124 -14.41 -13.76 -18.66
N PHE A 125 -14.52 -12.84 -19.61
CA PHE A 125 -15.74 -12.05 -19.85
C PHE A 125 -16.93 -12.89 -20.35
N SER A 126 -16.65 -14.08 -20.87
CA SER A 126 -17.68 -14.92 -21.50
C SER A 126 -18.46 -15.75 -20.51
N ALA A 127 -17.92 -15.95 -19.31
CA ALA A 127 -18.54 -16.80 -18.32
C ALA A 127 -19.48 -16.01 -17.40
N ALA A 128 -20.65 -16.54 -17.16
CA ALA A 128 -21.54 -16.16 -16.05
C ALA A 128 -20.85 -16.25 -14.66
N ASN A 129 -19.64 -16.78 -14.62
CA ASN A 129 -18.75 -16.96 -13.47
C ASN A 129 -17.56 -16.02 -13.55
N ARG A 130 -17.75 -14.70 -13.44
CA ARG A 130 -16.63 -13.79 -13.17
C ARG A 130 -15.96 -14.21 -11.87
N LEU A 131 -14.71 -14.65 -11.96
CA LEU A 131 -13.94 -15.08 -10.79
C LEU A 131 -13.67 -13.92 -9.83
N LEU A 132 -13.48 -12.71 -10.35
CA LEU A 132 -13.26 -11.51 -9.54
C LEU A 132 -14.07 -10.31 -10.04
N THR A 133 -14.48 -9.48 -9.09
CA THR A 133 -15.16 -8.21 -9.33
C THR A 133 -14.22 -7.07 -8.95
N VAL A 134 -13.90 -6.20 -9.90
CA VAL A 134 -13.12 -4.99 -9.67
C VAL A 134 -14.00 -3.94 -9.01
N VAL A 135 -13.57 -3.46 -7.86
CA VAL A 135 -14.17 -2.31 -7.16
C VAL A 135 -13.41 -1.06 -7.57
N GLN A 136 -14.10 -0.10 -8.16
CA GLN A 136 -13.49 1.16 -8.60
C GLN A 136 -13.29 2.13 -7.43
N ASP A 137 -12.47 3.18 -7.64
CA ASP A 137 -12.16 4.16 -6.58
C ASP A 137 -13.37 4.95 -6.10
N GLN A 138 -14.38 5.11 -6.94
CA GLN A 138 -15.63 5.78 -6.60
C GLN A 138 -16.61 4.90 -5.83
N ASP A 139 -16.39 3.59 -5.85
CA ASP A 139 -17.25 2.59 -5.23
C ASP A 139 -16.80 2.33 -3.79
N LEU A 140 -17.71 1.86 -2.97
CA LEU A 140 -17.43 1.43 -1.61
C LEU A 140 -17.32 -0.09 -1.53
N LEU A 141 -16.26 -0.58 -0.87
CA LEU A 141 -16.14 -1.99 -0.50
C LEU A 141 -16.29 -2.14 1.01
N VAL A 142 -17.40 -2.74 1.40
CA VAL A 142 -17.72 -3.05 2.79
C VAL A 142 -17.46 -4.52 3.05
N GLY A 143 -16.50 -4.81 3.93
CA GLY A 143 -16.28 -6.17 4.43
C GLY A 143 -17.25 -6.47 5.56
N LEU A 144 -17.88 -7.63 5.54
CA LEU A 144 -18.87 -8.03 6.52
C LEU A 144 -18.52 -9.38 7.13
N VAL A 145 -18.44 -9.40 8.46
CA VAL A 145 -18.14 -10.59 9.24
C VAL A 145 -19.18 -10.72 10.36
N GLY A 146 -19.76 -11.89 10.51
CA GLY A 146 -20.85 -12.16 11.45
C GLY A 146 -22.14 -12.54 10.74
N GLN A 147 -23.26 -12.45 11.44
CA GLN A 147 -24.57 -12.78 10.90
C GLN A 147 -25.39 -11.51 10.70
N PRO A 148 -25.28 -10.86 9.54
CA PRO A 148 -25.94 -9.60 9.31
C PRO A 148 -27.45 -9.80 9.22
N GLN A 149 -28.14 -8.92 9.90
CA GLN A 149 -29.58 -8.80 9.86
C GLN A 149 -29.97 -7.39 9.40
N PHE A 150 -31.23 -7.06 9.42
CA PHE A 150 -31.72 -5.73 9.08
C PHE A 150 -31.29 -5.23 7.70
N GLY A 151 -31.26 -6.14 6.71
CA GLY A 151 -31.12 -5.78 5.29
C GLY A 151 -29.76 -5.28 4.83
N LEU A 152 -28.69 -5.37 5.64
CA LEU A 152 -27.36 -4.88 5.26
C LEU A 152 -26.86 -5.48 3.94
N LEU A 153 -27.11 -6.76 3.69
CA LEU A 153 -26.72 -7.42 2.44
C LEU A 153 -27.46 -6.90 1.20
N ARG A 154 -28.61 -6.23 1.37
CA ARG A 154 -29.37 -5.66 0.26
C ARG A 154 -28.70 -4.46 -0.36
N LEU A 155 -27.80 -3.79 0.35
CA LEU A 155 -27.02 -2.67 -0.17
C LEU A 155 -26.09 -3.04 -1.34
N LYS A 156 -25.86 -4.32 -1.57
CA LYS A 156 -24.94 -4.80 -2.63
C LYS A 156 -25.26 -4.25 -4.03
N ASN A 157 -26.47 -3.77 -4.27
CA ASN A 157 -26.88 -3.24 -5.58
C ASN A 157 -27.36 -1.79 -5.52
N ASP A 158 -27.25 -1.16 -4.34
CA ASP A 158 -27.68 0.22 -4.19
C ASP A 158 -26.58 1.17 -4.63
N THR A 159 -26.98 2.28 -5.23
CA THR A 159 -26.08 3.38 -5.58
C THR A 159 -26.07 4.39 -4.44
N VAL A 160 -24.90 4.70 -3.92
CA VAL A 160 -24.72 5.68 -2.86
C VAL A 160 -23.92 6.86 -3.40
N SER A 161 -24.49 8.05 -3.30
CA SER A 161 -23.78 9.28 -3.72
C SER A 161 -22.79 9.72 -2.65
N MET A 162 -21.70 9.00 -2.52
CA MET A 162 -20.59 9.33 -1.60
C MET A 162 -19.34 9.82 -2.33
N SER A 163 -19.41 9.99 -3.64
CA SER A 163 -18.28 10.43 -4.46
C SER A 163 -18.60 11.72 -5.21
N PRO A 164 -17.68 12.68 -5.29
CA PRO A 164 -17.84 13.87 -6.12
C PRO A 164 -17.87 13.57 -7.62
N ARG A 165 -17.57 12.34 -8.03
CA ARG A 165 -17.65 11.90 -9.43
C ARG A 165 -19.02 11.36 -9.81
N GLY A 166 -19.95 11.31 -8.88
CA GLY A 166 -21.29 10.77 -9.08
C GLY A 166 -21.60 9.62 -8.13
N PRO A 167 -22.75 8.96 -8.31
CA PRO A 167 -23.12 7.82 -7.50
C PRO A 167 -22.14 6.66 -7.73
N GLY A 168 -21.57 6.15 -6.65
CA GLY A 168 -20.77 4.92 -6.62
C GLY A 168 -21.63 3.72 -6.22
N ALA A 169 -21.23 2.53 -6.61
CA ALA A 169 -21.84 1.29 -6.15
C ALA A 169 -21.31 0.90 -4.77
N VAL A 170 -22.17 0.27 -3.98
CA VAL A 170 -21.75 -0.36 -2.71
C VAL A 170 -21.58 -1.85 -2.94
N TYR A 171 -20.38 -2.33 -2.72
CA TYR A 171 -20.05 -3.75 -2.73
C TYR A 171 -19.98 -4.24 -1.29
N VAL A 172 -20.75 -5.24 -0.95
CA VAL A 172 -20.71 -5.89 0.37
C VAL A 172 -20.14 -7.28 0.19
N GLY A 173 -18.91 -7.47 0.66
CA GLY A 173 -18.23 -8.75 0.62
C GLY A 173 -18.29 -9.44 1.98
N THR A 174 -18.73 -10.68 2.01
CA THR A 174 -18.84 -11.46 3.25
C THR A 174 -17.66 -12.41 3.42
N LYS A 175 -17.23 -12.61 4.65
CA LYS A 175 -16.30 -13.70 5.03
C LYS A 175 -16.79 -14.41 6.26
N GLU A 176 -16.58 -15.72 6.30
CA GLU A 176 -16.76 -16.51 7.51
C GLU A 176 -15.72 -16.10 8.56
N LEU A 177 -16.10 -16.14 9.84
CA LEU A 177 -15.20 -15.83 10.96
C LEU A 177 -13.87 -16.60 10.90
N ARG A 178 -13.93 -17.88 10.55
CA ARG A 178 -12.72 -18.72 10.47
C ARG A 178 -11.80 -18.35 9.32
N LYS A 179 -12.34 -17.79 8.23
CA LYS A 179 -11.61 -17.34 7.04
C LYS A 179 -11.29 -15.83 7.06
N MET A 180 -11.51 -15.17 8.19
CA MET A 180 -11.11 -13.79 8.35
C MET A 180 -9.58 -13.68 8.24
N PRO A 181 -9.05 -12.63 7.54
CA PRO A 181 -7.63 -12.48 7.34
C PRO A 181 -6.82 -12.50 8.64
N TRP A 182 -5.62 -13.07 8.56
CA TRP A 182 -4.71 -13.22 9.70
C TRP A 182 -3.74 -12.05 9.84
N ASP A 183 -3.68 -11.21 8.79
CA ASP A 183 -2.83 -10.05 8.69
C ASP A 183 -3.64 -8.82 8.29
N TRP A 184 -3.16 -7.65 8.72
CA TRP A 184 -3.77 -6.36 8.41
C TRP A 184 -3.91 -6.11 6.90
N THR A 185 -3.03 -6.69 6.08
CA THR A 185 -3.05 -6.55 4.62
C THR A 185 -4.30 -7.13 3.98
N GLY A 186 -4.88 -8.16 4.56
CA GLY A 186 -6.14 -8.74 4.07
C GLY A 186 -7.36 -7.81 4.18
N PHE A 187 -7.23 -6.68 4.88
CA PHE A 187 -8.29 -5.68 5.02
C PHE A 187 -8.02 -4.39 4.23
N VAL A 188 -6.85 -4.25 3.60
CA VAL A 188 -6.44 -3.00 2.92
C VAL A 188 -7.41 -2.56 1.85
N SER A 189 -7.96 -3.48 1.10
CA SER A 189 -8.92 -3.18 0.02
C SER A 189 -10.29 -2.67 0.53
N LEU A 190 -10.58 -2.79 1.84
CA LEU A 190 -11.85 -2.36 2.42
C LEU A 190 -11.86 -0.85 2.71
N ASP A 191 -13.02 -0.21 2.49
CA ASP A 191 -13.32 1.11 3.03
C ASP A 191 -13.86 1.03 4.45
N LEU A 192 -14.63 -0.03 4.73
CA LEU A 192 -15.26 -0.26 6.01
C LEU A 192 -15.31 -1.77 6.30
N LEU A 193 -14.93 -2.15 7.49
CA LEU A 193 -15.20 -3.49 8.03
C LEU A 193 -16.38 -3.40 9.01
N VAL A 194 -17.38 -4.23 8.81
CA VAL A 194 -18.51 -4.39 9.74
C VAL A 194 -18.35 -5.70 10.48
N LEU A 195 -18.17 -5.64 11.80
CA LEU A 195 -18.26 -6.78 12.71
C LEU A 195 -19.67 -6.80 13.31
N TYR A 196 -20.50 -7.69 12.80
CA TYR A 196 -21.92 -7.76 13.18
C TYR A 196 -22.14 -8.88 14.19
N ASP A 197 -22.25 -8.55 15.48
CA ASP A 197 -22.44 -9.48 16.59
C ASP A 197 -21.62 -10.79 16.44
N PRO A 198 -20.30 -10.68 16.26
CA PRO A 198 -19.47 -11.84 15.93
C PRO A 198 -19.36 -12.78 17.13
N ASP A 199 -19.15 -14.05 16.84
CA ASP A 199 -18.78 -15.03 17.87
C ASP A 199 -17.30 -14.83 18.24
N TRP A 200 -17.05 -14.10 19.32
CA TRP A 200 -15.70 -13.76 19.78
C TRP A 200 -14.83 -14.97 20.09
N ASP A 201 -15.45 -16.08 20.54
CA ASP A 201 -14.76 -17.33 20.86
C ASP A 201 -14.31 -18.09 19.62
N ALA A 202 -14.94 -17.83 18.47
CA ALA A 202 -14.56 -18.39 17.18
C ALA A 202 -13.41 -17.65 16.50
N LEU A 203 -13.08 -16.43 16.94
CA LEU A 203 -11.99 -15.62 16.42
C LEU A 203 -10.67 -15.99 17.09
N ARG A 204 -9.65 -16.18 16.26
CA ARG A 204 -8.28 -16.41 16.77
C ARG A 204 -7.65 -15.09 17.22
N PRO A 205 -6.78 -15.11 18.24
CA PRO A 205 -6.11 -13.90 18.72
C PRO A 205 -5.34 -13.15 17.63
N GLN A 206 -4.78 -13.87 16.66
CA GLN A 206 -4.06 -13.30 15.54
C GLN A 206 -4.99 -12.51 14.60
N GLN A 207 -6.20 -13.01 14.33
CA GLN A 207 -7.20 -12.31 13.51
C GLN A 207 -7.66 -11.00 14.18
N ILE A 208 -7.82 -11.02 15.50
CA ILE A 208 -8.16 -9.81 16.27
C ILE A 208 -7.02 -8.79 16.20
N ARG A 209 -5.76 -9.24 16.32
CA ARG A 209 -4.58 -8.37 16.15
C ARG A 209 -4.52 -7.78 14.75
N ALA A 210 -4.78 -8.57 13.72
CA ALA A 210 -4.80 -8.10 12.32
C ALA A 210 -5.82 -6.97 12.11
N VAL A 211 -7.01 -7.07 12.74
CA VAL A 211 -8.01 -5.99 12.74
C VAL A 211 -7.49 -4.76 13.49
N CYS A 212 -6.87 -4.95 14.65
CA CYS A 212 -6.32 -3.84 15.44
C CYS A 212 -5.20 -3.10 14.68
N ASP A 213 -4.29 -3.86 14.06
CA ASP A 213 -3.20 -3.30 13.26
C ASP A 213 -3.75 -2.54 12.05
N TRP A 214 -4.75 -3.11 11.37
CA TRP A 214 -5.41 -2.45 10.25
C TRP A 214 -6.10 -1.15 10.67
N ILE A 215 -6.83 -1.13 11.79
CA ILE A 215 -7.46 0.09 12.32
C ILE A 215 -6.36 1.09 12.68
N SER A 216 -5.34 0.68 13.42
CA SER A 216 -4.25 1.56 13.86
C SER A 216 -3.53 2.23 12.68
N ASN A 217 -3.47 1.55 11.53
CA ASN A 217 -2.85 2.04 10.29
C ASN A 217 -3.75 2.96 9.46
N GLY A 218 -5.06 2.99 9.68
CA GLY A 218 -5.98 3.86 8.93
C GLY A 218 -7.30 3.25 8.51
N GLY A 219 -7.56 2.00 8.90
CA GLY A 219 -8.81 1.29 8.61
C GLY A 219 -10.01 1.85 9.36
N THR A 220 -11.21 1.56 8.87
CA THR A 220 -12.46 1.99 9.48
C THR A 220 -13.30 0.78 9.90
N LEU A 221 -13.64 0.71 11.17
CA LEU A 221 -14.46 -0.36 11.74
C LEU A 221 -15.83 0.16 12.17
N LEU A 222 -16.89 -0.57 11.82
CA LEU A 222 -18.20 -0.49 12.48
C LEU A 222 -18.41 -1.75 13.29
N LEU A 223 -18.47 -1.62 14.60
CA LEU A 223 -18.80 -2.71 15.52
C LEU A 223 -20.27 -2.61 15.91
N ILE A 224 -21.03 -3.65 15.63
CA ILE A 224 -22.43 -3.79 16.03
C ILE A 224 -22.50 -4.80 17.17
N LEU A 225 -22.94 -4.33 18.32
CA LEU A 225 -23.09 -5.15 19.51
C LEU A 225 -24.50 -5.76 19.54
N GLY A 226 -24.53 -7.08 19.55
CA GLY A 226 -25.77 -7.82 19.70
C GLY A 226 -25.88 -8.47 21.08
N ARG A 227 -25.99 -9.78 21.10
CA ARG A 227 -26.15 -10.54 22.36
C ARG A 227 -24.84 -10.75 23.09
N ARG A 228 -23.70 -10.75 22.38
CA ARG A 228 -22.39 -11.07 22.94
C ARG A 228 -21.55 -9.80 23.07
N PRO A 229 -21.14 -9.44 24.31
CA PRO A 229 -20.29 -8.31 24.52
C PRO A 229 -18.87 -8.59 24.01
N LEU A 230 -18.17 -7.53 23.61
CA LEU A 230 -16.74 -7.63 23.34
C LEU A 230 -15.98 -7.99 24.61
N PRO A 231 -15.13 -9.04 24.61
CA PRO A 231 -14.32 -9.41 25.77
C PRO A 231 -13.44 -8.24 26.24
N LYS A 232 -13.46 -7.94 27.52
CA LYS A 232 -12.73 -6.78 28.10
C LYS A 232 -11.21 -6.89 27.91
N ASP A 233 -10.68 -8.10 27.91
CA ASP A 233 -9.26 -8.39 27.73
C ASP A 233 -8.82 -8.43 26.26
N SER A 234 -9.76 -8.23 25.33
CA SER A 234 -9.45 -8.19 23.89
C SER A 234 -8.60 -6.96 23.54
N PRO A 235 -7.55 -7.10 22.71
CA PRO A 235 -6.81 -5.96 22.17
C PRO A 235 -7.73 -4.92 21.51
N LEU A 236 -8.79 -5.39 20.84
CA LEU A 236 -9.79 -4.53 20.22
C LEU A 236 -10.53 -3.68 21.26
N ALA A 237 -10.86 -4.25 22.43
CA ALA A 237 -11.50 -3.49 23.51
C ALA A 237 -10.60 -2.35 24.02
N SER A 238 -9.29 -2.51 24.01
CA SER A 238 -8.35 -1.46 24.42
C SER A 238 -8.28 -0.35 23.37
N LEU A 239 -8.38 -0.68 22.09
CA LEU A 239 -8.23 0.24 20.94
C LEU A 239 -9.48 1.10 20.71
N ILE A 240 -10.68 0.55 20.92
CA ILE A 240 -11.96 1.26 20.70
C ILE A 240 -12.03 2.51 21.61
N PRO A 241 -12.46 3.68 21.09
CA PRO A 241 -12.54 4.94 21.85
C PRO A 241 -13.67 4.94 22.89
N LEU A 242 -14.51 3.92 22.91
CA LEU A 242 -15.68 3.77 23.78
C LEU A 242 -15.50 2.60 24.75
N ALA A 243 -15.91 2.78 25.97
CA ALA A 243 -16.06 1.68 26.94
C ALA A 243 -17.48 1.12 26.84
N ILE A 244 -17.59 -0.20 26.78
CA ILE A 244 -18.85 -0.93 26.71
C ILE A 244 -19.27 -1.29 28.14
N GLY A 245 -20.44 -0.83 28.57
CA GLY A 245 -21.00 -1.05 29.90
C GLY A 245 -21.99 -2.22 29.93
N GLU A 246 -23.14 -2.00 30.59
CA GLU A 246 -24.17 -3.03 30.82
C GLU A 246 -25.23 -2.98 29.70
N LEU A 247 -25.85 -4.14 29.46
CA LEU A 247 -27.01 -4.25 28.58
C LEU A 247 -28.26 -3.75 29.31
N ARG A 248 -28.94 -2.76 28.71
CA ARG A 248 -30.17 -2.18 29.25
C ARG A 248 -31.18 -1.99 28.13
N THR A 249 -32.45 -2.05 28.46
CA THR A 249 -33.51 -1.64 27.53
C THR A 249 -33.65 -0.14 27.57
N CYS A 250 -33.58 0.51 26.41
CA CYS A 250 -33.70 1.96 26.29
C CYS A 250 -34.61 2.34 25.14
N GLU A 251 -35.14 3.53 25.24
CA GLU A 251 -35.94 4.17 24.19
C GLU A 251 -35.01 4.96 23.25
N ILE A 252 -35.18 4.76 21.94
CA ILE A 252 -34.47 5.57 20.95
C ILE A 252 -35.29 6.85 20.70
N PRO A 253 -34.68 8.04 20.88
CA PRO A 253 -35.38 9.30 20.64
C PRO A 253 -35.86 9.42 19.19
N SER A 254 -37.04 10.05 18.99
CA SER A 254 -37.60 10.26 17.65
C SER A 254 -36.67 11.04 16.72
N ASP A 255 -35.96 12.03 17.25
CA ASP A 255 -34.99 12.82 16.49
C ASP A 255 -33.83 11.96 16.00
N THR A 256 -33.37 11.00 16.82
CA THR A 256 -32.36 10.01 16.45
C THR A 256 -32.86 9.06 15.37
N LEU A 257 -34.11 8.57 15.47
CA LEU A 257 -34.71 7.74 14.44
C LEU A 257 -34.73 8.49 13.10
N GLN A 258 -35.15 9.76 13.12
CA GLN A 258 -35.17 10.61 11.93
C GLN A 258 -33.77 10.86 11.38
N GLU A 259 -32.77 11.14 12.24
CA GLU A 259 -31.38 11.30 11.85
C GLU A 259 -30.84 10.03 11.17
N TRP A 260 -31.23 8.86 11.64
CA TRP A 260 -30.84 7.58 11.08
C TRP A 260 -31.67 7.15 9.85
N GLY A 261 -32.64 7.96 9.41
CA GLY A 261 -33.51 7.66 8.28
C GLY A 261 -34.56 6.60 8.56
N LEU A 262 -34.90 6.41 9.82
CA LEU A 262 -35.93 5.49 10.29
C LEU A 262 -37.29 6.20 10.49
N ASP A 263 -38.38 5.45 10.55
CA ASP A 263 -39.69 6.01 10.87
C ASP A 263 -39.71 6.46 12.34
N SER A 264 -39.93 7.74 12.54
CA SER A 264 -40.02 8.40 13.86
C SER A 264 -41.43 8.52 14.39
N SER A 265 -42.43 7.93 13.71
CA SER A 265 -43.84 8.01 14.12
C SER A 265 -44.16 7.20 15.39
N ARG A 266 -43.29 6.27 15.76
CA ARG A 266 -43.37 5.42 16.93
C ARG A 266 -42.10 5.43 17.73
N GLN A 267 -42.25 5.21 19.02
CA GLN A 267 -41.10 5.00 19.93
C GLN A 267 -40.56 3.58 19.74
N GLU A 268 -39.26 3.47 19.65
CA GLU A 268 -38.55 2.18 19.54
C GLU A 268 -37.83 1.86 20.84
N MET A 269 -38.15 0.70 21.41
CA MET A 269 -37.51 0.18 22.62
C MET A 269 -36.57 -0.94 22.24
N VAL A 270 -35.28 -0.76 22.49
CA VAL A 270 -34.26 -1.76 22.12
C VAL A 270 -33.40 -2.16 23.31
N PRO A 271 -32.93 -3.41 23.36
CA PRO A 271 -31.86 -3.82 24.27
C PRO A 271 -30.55 -3.28 23.74
N ALA A 272 -29.89 -2.39 24.46
CA ALA A 272 -28.64 -1.77 24.04
C ALA A 272 -27.58 -1.82 25.15
N TRP A 273 -26.33 -1.98 24.73
CA TRP A 273 -25.16 -1.82 25.59
C TRP A 273 -24.91 -0.34 25.80
N SER A 274 -24.74 0.06 27.05
CA SER A 274 -24.38 1.44 27.37
C SER A 274 -22.95 1.73 26.93
N LEU A 275 -22.76 2.80 26.16
CA LEU A 275 -21.44 3.22 25.67
C LEU A 275 -21.02 4.49 26.42
N THR A 276 -19.76 4.55 26.83
CA THR A 276 -19.17 5.74 27.46
C THR A 276 -17.84 6.07 26.79
N ALA A 277 -17.60 7.36 26.52
CA ALA A 277 -16.32 7.77 25.96
C ALA A 277 -15.18 7.49 26.95
N LYS A 278 -14.09 6.92 26.47
CA LYS A 278 -12.88 6.75 27.28
C LYS A 278 -12.21 8.09 27.54
N PRO A 279 -11.47 8.25 28.63
CA PRO A 279 -10.71 9.46 28.90
C PRO A 279 -9.74 9.77 27.74
N GLY A 280 -9.79 10.99 27.23
CA GLY A 280 -8.95 11.44 26.10
C GLY A 280 -9.35 10.90 24.73
N ALA A 281 -10.47 10.20 24.59
CA ALA A 281 -10.98 9.77 23.29
C ALA A 281 -11.55 10.95 22.51
N LEU A 282 -11.20 11.07 21.24
CA LEU A 282 -11.76 12.05 20.31
C LEU A 282 -12.89 11.40 19.52
N LEU A 283 -14.11 11.86 19.77
CA LEU A 283 -15.32 11.45 19.07
C LEU A 283 -15.80 12.57 18.16
N TRP A 284 -16.14 12.26 16.89
CA TRP A 284 -16.79 13.22 16.00
C TRP A 284 -18.30 13.09 15.98
N GLN A 285 -18.84 11.95 16.41
CA GLN A 285 -20.28 11.73 16.54
C GLN A 285 -20.60 10.93 17.78
N LYS A 286 -21.69 11.29 18.42
CA LYS A 286 -22.20 10.66 19.62
C LYS A 286 -23.72 10.80 19.62
N THR A 287 -24.45 9.69 19.77
CA THR A 287 -25.88 9.67 19.91
C THR A 287 -26.26 9.14 21.27
N GLU A 288 -26.94 9.92 22.08
CA GLU A 288 -27.36 9.57 23.44
C GLU A 288 -28.83 9.22 23.50
N ALA A 289 -29.17 8.29 24.38
CA ALA A 289 -30.54 7.96 24.70
C ALA A 289 -30.83 8.13 26.20
N PRO A 290 -32.02 8.57 26.54
CA PRO A 290 -32.43 8.68 27.93
C PRO A 290 -32.28 7.35 28.67
N GLY A 291 -31.58 7.37 29.80
CA GLY A 291 -31.43 6.19 30.67
C GLY A 291 -30.40 5.14 30.25
N ALA A 292 -29.87 5.19 29.03
CA ALA A 292 -28.89 4.20 28.54
C ALA A 292 -27.49 4.81 28.28
N GLY A 293 -27.34 6.11 28.28
CA GLY A 293 -26.13 6.76 27.87
C GLY A 293 -25.98 6.85 26.35
N CYS A 294 -24.80 6.65 25.82
CA CYS A 294 -24.55 6.68 24.39
C CYS A 294 -25.01 5.36 23.74
N LEU A 295 -25.82 5.45 22.67
CA LEU A 295 -26.24 4.32 21.84
C LEU A 295 -25.32 4.07 20.66
N TYR A 296 -24.75 5.16 20.12
CA TYR A 296 -23.85 5.14 18.99
C TYR A 296 -22.73 6.13 19.27
N GLY A 297 -21.53 5.77 18.95
CA GLY A 297 -20.40 6.67 19.00
C GLY A 297 -19.37 6.33 17.95
N ALA A 298 -18.80 7.35 17.33
CA ALA A 298 -17.77 7.23 16.34
C ALA A 298 -16.59 8.14 16.67
N GLY A 299 -15.38 7.60 16.63
CA GLY A 299 -14.17 8.30 17.04
C GLY A 299 -12.91 7.70 16.41
N TYR A 300 -11.78 8.36 16.72
CA TYR A 300 -10.47 7.95 16.21
C TYR A 300 -9.86 6.87 17.09
N ALA A 301 -9.16 5.93 16.45
CA ALA A 301 -8.40 4.86 17.08
C ALA A 301 -7.06 4.69 16.33
N GLY A 302 -5.98 5.24 16.87
CA GLY A 302 -4.75 5.37 16.11
C GLY A 302 -4.94 6.28 14.90
N PHE A 303 -4.50 5.83 13.72
CA PHE A 303 -4.76 6.54 12.45
C PHE A 303 -6.08 6.10 11.79
N GLY A 304 -6.82 5.18 12.40
CA GLY A 304 -8.08 4.70 11.89
C GLY A 304 -9.29 5.27 12.62
N ARG A 305 -10.42 4.67 12.33
CA ARG A 305 -11.73 5.09 12.81
C ARG A 305 -12.51 3.91 13.34
N VAL A 306 -13.20 4.12 14.43
CA VAL A 306 -14.08 3.10 14.99
C VAL A 306 -15.41 3.74 15.34
N ALA A 307 -16.46 3.16 14.81
CA ALA A 307 -17.83 3.40 15.23
C ALA A 307 -18.38 2.17 15.96
N VAL A 308 -19.11 2.40 17.01
CA VAL A 308 -19.78 1.35 17.79
C VAL A 308 -21.26 1.65 17.86
N LEU A 309 -22.06 0.70 17.39
CA LEU A 309 -23.50 0.70 17.57
C LEU A 309 -23.82 -0.25 18.73
N GLY A 310 -24.41 0.28 19.78
CA GLY A 310 -24.62 -0.43 21.05
C GLY A 310 -25.74 -1.48 21.02
N PHE A 311 -26.41 -1.66 19.92
CA PHE A 311 -27.53 -2.61 19.78
C PHE A 311 -27.56 -3.25 18.40
N ASP A 312 -28.25 -4.38 18.30
CA ASP A 312 -28.56 -5.05 17.05
C ASP A 312 -29.77 -4.37 16.37
N PRO A 313 -29.61 -3.78 15.17
CA PRO A 313 -30.73 -3.17 14.46
C PRO A 313 -31.91 -4.10 14.18
N SER A 314 -31.70 -5.42 14.19
CA SER A 314 -32.80 -6.37 14.05
C SER A 314 -33.78 -6.38 15.21
N SER A 315 -33.43 -5.74 16.35
CA SER A 315 -34.34 -5.57 17.49
C SER A 315 -35.36 -4.44 17.28
N LEU A 316 -35.21 -3.63 16.24
CA LEU A 316 -36.19 -2.62 15.84
C LEU A 316 -37.48 -3.28 15.36
N SER A 317 -38.59 -2.53 15.39
CA SER A 317 -39.88 -3.01 14.94
C SER A 317 -39.89 -3.40 13.45
N ALA A 318 -40.79 -4.29 13.06
CA ALA A 318 -40.92 -4.77 11.67
C ALA A 318 -41.19 -3.64 10.67
N ASP A 319 -41.86 -2.56 11.11
CA ASP A 319 -42.14 -1.40 10.26
C ASP A 319 -40.89 -0.69 9.77
N GLN A 320 -39.78 -0.72 10.56
CA GLN A 320 -38.50 -0.14 10.22
C GLN A 320 -37.78 -0.87 9.09
N THR A 321 -38.18 -2.08 8.75
CA THR A 321 -37.51 -2.89 7.69
C THR A 321 -37.62 -2.25 6.29
N ARG A 322 -38.51 -1.29 6.10
CA ARG A 322 -38.67 -0.53 4.84
C ARG A 322 -37.59 0.53 4.67
N HIS A 323 -36.95 0.96 5.77
CA HIS A 323 -35.99 2.06 5.81
C HIS A 323 -34.52 1.57 5.95
N THR A 324 -34.28 0.27 5.78
CA THR A 324 -32.97 -0.34 6.00
C THR A 324 -31.86 0.23 5.12
N ALA A 325 -32.16 0.52 3.85
CA ALA A 325 -31.17 1.07 2.91
C ALA A 325 -30.72 2.47 3.34
N GLU A 326 -31.66 3.33 3.73
CA GLU A 326 -31.36 4.69 4.19
C GLU A 326 -30.60 4.65 5.53
N PHE A 327 -31.03 3.80 6.46
CA PHE A 327 -30.33 3.59 7.72
C PHE A 327 -28.87 3.23 7.49
N TRP A 328 -28.58 2.19 6.73
CA TRP A 328 -27.21 1.75 6.49
C TRP A 328 -26.39 2.78 5.73
N THR A 329 -26.98 3.46 4.75
CA THR A 329 -26.29 4.54 4.04
C THR A 329 -25.82 5.64 5.01
N ARG A 330 -26.68 6.05 5.94
CA ARG A 330 -26.35 7.06 6.95
C ARG A 330 -25.32 6.54 7.96
N GLN A 331 -25.44 5.28 8.42
CA GLN A 331 -24.46 4.69 9.33
C GLN A 331 -23.07 4.56 8.68
N ILE A 332 -23.00 4.14 7.42
CA ILE A 332 -21.75 4.05 6.67
C ILE A 332 -21.14 5.45 6.50
N ALA A 333 -21.94 6.46 6.14
CA ALA A 333 -21.48 7.83 6.01
C ALA A 333 -20.94 8.38 7.34
N ALA A 334 -21.64 8.11 8.44
CA ALA A 334 -21.20 8.48 9.78
C ALA A 334 -19.89 7.83 10.18
N CYS A 335 -19.72 6.53 9.91
CA CYS A 335 -18.46 5.81 10.16
C CYS A 335 -17.29 6.38 9.36
N LEU A 336 -17.52 6.73 8.10
CA LEU A 336 -16.52 7.31 7.22
C LEU A 336 -16.29 8.81 7.50
N ASN A 337 -17.01 9.40 8.45
CA ASN A 337 -17.01 10.85 8.73
C ASN A 337 -17.30 11.67 7.47
N VAL A 338 -18.31 11.25 6.72
CA VAL A 338 -18.75 11.85 5.47
C VAL A 338 -20.20 12.28 5.67
N GLN A 339 -20.52 13.53 5.36
CA GLN A 339 -21.89 13.99 5.43
C GLN A 339 -22.57 13.79 4.06
N PRO A 340 -23.55 12.89 3.92
CA PRO A 340 -24.16 12.56 2.63
C PRO A 340 -24.87 13.73 1.96
N ASN A 341 -25.31 14.71 2.73
CA ASN A 341 -26.05 15.87 2.26
C ASN A 341 -25.44 17.21 2.66
N ALA A 342 -24.19 17.25 3.14
CA ALA A 342 -23.55 18.51 3.39
C ALA A 342 -23.50 19.32 2.08
N PRO A 343 -24.02 20.55 2.06
CA PRO A 343 -23.71 21.45 0.97
C PRO A 343 -22.19 21.48 0.87
N ALA A 344 -21.68 21.31 -0.35
CA ALA A 344 -20.26 21.20 -0.60
C ALA A 344 -19.46 22.25 0.17
N ALA A 345 -18.94 21.86 1.31
CA ALA A 345 -18.18 22.75 2.18
C ALA A 345 -16.72 22.90 1.70
N LEU A 346 -16.33 22.14 0.68
CA LEU A 346 -15.04 22.29 0.03
C LEU A 346 -15.28 22.76 -1.40
N PRO A 347 -14.99 24.02 -1.74
CA PRO A 347 -14.99 24.44 -3.12
C PRO A 347 -13.97 23.59 -3.87
N THR A 348 -14.47 22.73 -4.75
CA THR A 348 -13.60 22.08 -5.73
C THR A 348 -13.03 23.19 -6.63
N ALA A 349 -11.78 23.06 -7.04
CA ALA A 349 -11.10 24.03 -7.90
C ALA A 349 -11.88 24.41 -9.18
N ASP A 350 -12.89 23.63 -9.53
CA ASP A 350 -13.74 23.79 -10.71
C ASP A 350 -15.10 24.44 -10.39
N GLY A 351 -15.34 24.94 -9.17
CA GLY A 351 -16.63 25.56 -8.80
C GLY A 351 -17.82 24.59 -8.78
N SER A 352 -17.62 23.30 -8.99
CA SER A 352 -18.66 22.29 -8.86
C SER A 352 -18.86 21.94 -7.38
N SER A 353 -20.10 22.09 -6.91
CA SER A 353 -20.53 21.66 -5.59
C SER A 353 -20.37 20.14 -5.47
N GLY A 354 -19.23 19.67 -5.00
CA GLY A 354 -18.99 18.26 -4.78
C GLY A 354 -19.68 17.79 -3.52
N GLY A 355 -20.52 16.77 -3.62
CA GLY A 355 -20.96 16.01 -2.45
C GLY A 355 -19.77 15.45 -1.67
N ALA A 356 -20.02 15.05 -0.44
CA ALA A 356 -19.02 14.45 0.41
C ALA A 356 -18.34 13.27 -0.30
N ALA A 357 -17.04 13.40 -0.52
CA ALA A 357 -16.28 12.43 -1.29
C ALA A 357 -15.90 11.23 -0.44
N CYS A 358 -15.98 10.06 -1.00
CA CYS A 358 -15.21 8.93 -0.50
C CYS A 358 -13.74 9.37 -0.39
N ARG A 359 -13.08 9.07 0.73
CA ARG A 359 -11.73 9.55 1.04
C ARG A 359 -10.69 9.19 -0.01
N ARG A 360 -10.88 8.08 -0.71
CA ARG A 360 -10.03 7.65 -1.82
C ARG A 360 -10.14 8.58 -3.03
N THR A 361 -11.33 9.09 -3.31
CA THR A 361 -11.57 10.00 -4.45
C THR A 361 -11.04 11.41 -4.24
N ILE A 362 -10.91 11.87 -3.01
CA ILE A 362 -10.34 13.17 -2.71
C ILE A 362 -8.88 13.26 -3.15
N LEU A 363 -8.11 12.18 -2.95
CA LEU A 363 -6.69 12.13 -3.32
C LEU A 363 -6.49 12.21 -4.84
N LEU A 364 -7.28 11.50 -5.60
CA LEU A 364 -7.16 11.44 -7.05
C LEU A 364 -7.50 12.78 -7.73
N LYS A 365 -8.41 13.57 -7.13
CA LYS A 365 -8.73 14.91 -7.66
C LYS A 365 -7.63 15.96 -7.45
N SER A 366 -6.86 15.85 -6.37
CA SER A 366 -5.80 16.83 -6.09
C SER A 366 -4.64 16.74 -7.08
N GLN A 367 -4.55 15.66 -7.82
CA GLN A 367 -3.46 15.40 -8.77
C GLN A 367 -3.85 15.57 -10.24
N ALA A 368 -5.13 15.80 -10.53
CA ALA A 368 -5.54 16.14 -11.89
C ALA A 368 -4.87 17.46 -12.31
N PRO A 369 -4.11 17.48 -13.42
CA PRO A 369 -3.52 18.71 -13.91
C PRO A 369 -4.64 19.73 -14.18
N SER A 370 -4.42 20.96 -13.76
CA SER A 370 -5.36 22.08 -13.88
C SER A 370 -5.69 22.48 -15.34
N ASP A 371 -5.10 21.84 -16.31
CA ASP A 371 -5.40 22.00 -17.73
C ASP A 371 -6.51 21.03 -18.17
N ALA A 372 -7.63 21.06 -17.47
CA ALA A 372 -8.85 20.37 -17.87
C ALA A 372 -9.55 21.07 -19.08
N GLY A 373 -8.79 21.70 -19.95
CA GLY A 373 -9.20 21.95 -21.31
C GLY A 373 -9.16 20.65 -22.08
N GLN A 374 -10.27 19.90 -22.07
CA GLN A 374 -10.60 18.90 -23.09
C GLN A 374 -9.87 17.54 -23.11
N GLN A 375 -9.05 17.16 -22.20
CA GLN A 375 -8.74 15.74 -22.10
C GLN A 375 -9.84 15.04 -21.32
N ARG A 376 -10.70 14.30 -22.02
CA ARG A 376 -11.41 13.17 -21.43
C ARG A 376 -10.35 12.39 -20.66
N VAL A 377 -10.35 12.50 -19.35
CA VAL A 377 -9.49 11.71 -18.48
C VAL A 377 -9.75 10.27 -18.90
N ASN A 378 -8.72 9.66 -19.46
CA ASN A 378 -8.86 8.29 -19.97
C ASN A 378 -9.30 7.47 -18.77
N GLU A 379 -10.47 6.84 -18.82
CA GLU A 379 -11.03 6.06 -17.72
C GLU A 379 -10.03 5.05 -17.17
N ASN A 380 -9.06 4.65 -18.00
CA ASN A 380 -7.95 3.78 -17.64
C ASN A 380 -6.92 4.41 -16.68
N GLN A 381 -6.80 5.74 -16.60
CA GLN A 381 -5.88 6.41 -15.66
C GLN A 381 -6.42 6.49 -14.22
N LEU A 382 -7.70 6.27 -14.03
CA LEU A 382 -8.39 6.34 -12.74
C LEU A 382 -8.31 5.05 -11.91
N ARG A 383 -7.61 4.06 -12.42
CA ARG A 383 -7.63 2.69 -11.90
C ARG A 383 -6.33 2.29 -11.17
N ILE A 384 -5.59 3.28 -10.74
CA ILE A 384 -4.31 3.11 -10.04
C ILE A 384 -4.57 3.15 -8.54
N GLY A 385 -4.03 2.18 -7.81
CA GLY A 385 -4.16 2.13 -6.35
C GLY A 385 -3.63 3.39 -5.65
N ILE A 386 -4.22 3.75 -4.53
CA ILE A 386 -3.87 4.97 -3.77
C ILE A 386 -2.37 5.04 -3.46
N ALA A 387 -1.80 3.94 -2.99
CA ALA A 387 -0.37 3.86 -2.69
C ALA A 387 0.48 4.16 -3.92
N GLN A 388 0.05 3.68 -5.08
CA GLN A 388 0.75 3.85 -6.35
C GLN A 388 0.76 5.32 -6.78
N ASP A 389 -0.38 5.98 -6.72
CA ASP A 389 -0.51 7.36 -7.16
C ASP A 389 0.18 8.34 -6.21
N ALA A 390 -0.03 8.17 -4.90
CA ALA A 390 0.62 8.99 -3.88
C ALA A 390 2.15 8.84 -3.89
N SER A 391 2.66 7.73 -4.39
CA SER A 391 4.09 7.42 -4.41
C SER A 391 4.83 8.01 -5.61
N ASN A 392 4.15 8.48 -6.64
CA ASN A 392 4.79 8.95 -7.88
C ASN A 392 5.90 9.98 -7.63
N ARG A 393 5.67 10.91 -6.70
CA ARG A 393 6.66 11.96 -6.38
C ARG A 393 7.88 11.42 -5.64
N VAL A 394 7.68 10.42 -4.78
CA VAL A 394 8.80 9.71 -4.13
C VAL A 394 9.58 8.92 -5.17
N MET A 395 8.88 8.32 -6.13
CA MET A 395 9.51 7.57 -7.21
C MET A 395 10.43 8.46 -8.05
N GLU A 396 10.08 9.71 -8.31
CA GLU A 396 10.96 10.65 -8.99
C GLU A 396 12.30 10.79 -8.25
N PHE A 397 12.29 10.88 -6.93
CA PHE A 397 13.52 10.91 -6.12
C PHE A 397 14.31 9.59 -6.21
N LEU A 398 13.64 8.45 -6.14
CA LEU A 398 14.29 7.13 -6.21
C LEU A 398 14.98 6.91 -7.56
N TYR A 399 14.43 7.48 -8.64
CA TYR A 399 14.98 7.37 -9.99
C TYR A 399 16.04 8.42 -10.32
N GLN A 400 16.27 9.42 -9.47
CA GLN A 400 17.38 10.37 -9.62
C GLN A 400 18.72 9.71 -9.28
N LEU A 401 19.12 8.74 -10.07
CA LEU A 401 20.41 8.06 -9.90
C LEU A 401 21.57 9.04 -10.12
N ARG A 402 22.68 8.84 -9.41
CA ARG A 402 23.90 9.53 -9.75
C ARG A 402 24.23 9.25 -11.20
N GLN A 403 24.40 10.30 -11.98
CA GLN A 403 24.71 10.17 -13.40
C GLN A 403 25.93 9.26 -13.55
N MET A 404 25.72 8.11 -14.16
CA MET A 404 26.81 7.28 -14.62
C MET A 404 27.48 8.06 -15.74
N ARG A 405 28.77 8.29 -15.62
CA ARG A 405 29.53 8.93 -16.69
C ARG A 405 29.43 8.03 -17.91
N PRO A 406 28.75 8.43 -18.98
CA PRO A 406 28.74 7.63 -20.20
C PRO A 406 30.19 7.40 -20.63
N VAL A 407 30.48 6.22 -21.13
CA VAL A 407 31.80 5.96 -21.73
C VAL A 407 32.02 7.06 -22.76
N SER A 408 33.07 7.85 -22.56
CA SER A 408 33.37 8.96 -23.47
C SER A 408 33.44 8.44 -24.91
N ILE A 409 32.74 9.10 -25.82
CA ILE A 409 32.74 8.74 -27.26
C ILE A 409 34.16 8.64 -27.81
N TRP A 410 35.09 9.39 -27.22
CA TRP A 410 36.52 9.33 -27.55
C TRP A 410 37.14 7.96 -27.33
N TRP A 411 36.73 7.21 -26.30
CA TRP A 411 37.17 5.84 -26.08
C TRP A 411 36.72 4.91 -27.19
N VAL A 412 35.49 5.08 -27.67
CA VAL A 412 34.95 4.30 -28.79
C VAL A 412 35.72 4.63 -30.06
N ILE A 413 35.93 5.93 -30.36
CA ILE A 413 36.70 6.39 -31.50
C ILE A 413 38.15 5.86 -31.42
N LEU A 414 38.79 5.97 -30.25
CA LEU A 414 40.16 5.48 -30.04
C LEU A 414 40.27 3.99 -30.31
N THR A 415 39.32 3.18 -29.75
CA THR A 415 39.31 1.72 -29.92
C THR A 415 39.09 1.33 -31.40
N LEU A 416 38.16 1.97 -32.08
CA LEU A 416 37.93 1.73 -33.50
C LEU A 416 39.11 2.18 -34.37
N SER A 417 39.73 3.30 -34.03
CA SER A 417 40.93 3.79 -34.74
C SER A 417 42.11 2.84 -34.52
N ALA A 418 42.29 2.34 -33.30
CA ALA A 418 43.33 1.36 -33.00
C ALA A 418 43.08 0.03 -33.76
N LEU A 419 41.85 -0.43 -33.85
CA LEU A 419 41.49 -1.59 -34.66
C LEU A 419 41.79 -1.39 -36.14
N ALA A 420 41.42 -0.22 -36.68
CA ALA A 420 41.68 0.10 -38.10
C ALA A 420 43.20 0.16 -38.41
N VAL A 421 43.99 0.72 -37.51
CA VAL A 421 45.45 0.77 -37.65
C VAL A 421 46.08 -0.63 -37.56
N LEU A 422 45.56 -1.48 -36.65
CA LEU A 422 46.04 -2.86 -36.49
C LEU A 422 45.65 -3.75 -37.71
N LEU A 423 44.43 -3.66 -38.20
CA LEU A 423 43.96 -4.44 -39.32
C LEU A 423 44.60 -4.01 -40.69
N GLY A 424 44.92 -2.73 -40.82
CA GLY A 424 45.47 -2.18 -42.03
C GLY A 424 47.03 -2.16 -42.05
N PRO A 425 47.64 -1.02 -41.69
CA PRO A 425 49.08 -0.84 -41.86
C PRO A 425 49.94 -1.75 -41.03
N VAL A 426 49.54 -2.08 -39.77
CA VAL A 426 50.36 -2.91 -38.89
C VAL A 426 50.37 -4.35 -39.34
N ASP A 427 49.22 -4.94 -39.60
CA ASP A 427 49.09 -6.33 -40.05
C ASP A 427 49.81 -6.54 -41.37
N TYR A 428 49.63 -5.60 -42.32
CA TYR A 428 50.33 -5.62 -43.60
C TYR A 428 51.84 -5.57 -43.45
N LEU A 429 52.39 -4.64 -42.67
CA LEU A 429 53.85 -4.49 -42.45
C LEU A 429 54.47 -5.69 -41.77
N VAL A 430 53.76 -6.29 -40.77
CA VAL A 430 54.24 -7.49 -40.04
C VAL A 430 54.26 -8.69 -40.98
N LEU A 431 53.22 -8.94 -41.73
CA LEU A 431 53.10 -10.09 -42.63
C LEU A 431 54.03 -9.97 -43.82
N LYS A 432 54.24 -8.74 -44.31
CA LYS A 432 55.24 -8.47 -45.38
C LYS A 432 56.64 -8.75 -44.91
N ARG A 433 56.97 -8.38 -43.67
CA ARG A 433 58.31 -8.61 -43.07
C ARG A 433 58.59 -10.07 -42.80
N LEU A 434 57.53 -10.89 -42.63
CA LEU A 434 57.57 -12.33 -42.41
C LEU A 434 57.42 -13.12 -43.69
N ASP A 435 57.25 -12.50 -44.85
CA ASP A 435 56.93 -13.12 -46.15
C ASP A 435 55.72 -14.05 -46.13
N LYS A 436 54.70 -13.75 -45.28
CA LYS A 436 53.50 -14.57 -45.07
C LYS A 436 52.21 -13.84 -45.40
N LEU A 437 52.20 -12.98 -46.40
CA LEU A 437 51.04 -12.22 -46.83
C LEU A 437 49.72 -13.03 -47.03
N PRO A 438 49.76 -14.30 -47.51
CA PRO A 438 48.52 -15.09 -47.66
C PRO A 438 47.76 -15.38 -46.39
N TYR A 439 48.37 -15.18 -45.21
CA TYR A 439 47.76 -15.42 -43.90
C TYR A 439 47.03 -14.19 -43.35
N THR A 440 46.93 -13.07 -44.08
CA THR A 440 46.23 -11.83 -43.65
C THR A 440 44.80 -12.11 -43.18
N TRP A 441 44.07 -13.03 -43.86
CA TRP A 441 42.71 -13.37 -43.47
C TRP A 441 42.63 -14.01 -42.07
N LEU A 442 43.63 -14.79 -41.66
CA LEU A 442 43.68 -15.43 -40.36
C LEU A 442 44.03 -14.44 -39.25
N THR A 443 45.01 -13.57 -39.49
CA THR A 443 45.44 -12.53 -38.55
C THR A 443 44.36 -11.48 -38.37
N SER A 444 43.72 -11.04 -39.43
CA SER A 444 42.59 -10.09 -39.38
C SER A 444 41.42 -10.67 -38.56
N THR A 445 41.08 -11.96 -38.77
CA THR A 445 40.03 -12.63 -37.99
C THR A 445 40.45 -12.69 -36.51
N GLY A 446 41.71 -12.97 -36.20
CA GLY A 446 42.25 -12.98 -34.85
C GLY A 446 42.12 -11.60 -34.16
N TRP A 447 42.51 -10.52 -34.85
CA TRP A 447 42.39 -9.18 -34.34
C TRP A 447 40.92 -8.78 -34.07
N ILE A 448 40.02 -9.08 -35.01
CA ILE A 448 38.58 -8.81 -34.83
C ILE A 448 38.07 -9.55 -33.59
N LEU A 449 38.44 -10.80 -33.41
CA LEU A 449 38.00 -11.58 -32.25
C LEU A 449 38.55 -11.04 -30.94
N ILE A 450 39.85 -10.69 -30.88
CA ILE A 450 40.48 -10.05 -29.72
C ILE A 450 39.79 -8.72 -29.36
N PHE A 451 39.54 -7.87 -30.35
CA PHE A 451 38.87 -6.59 -30.10
C PHE A 451 37.41 -6.75 -29.73
N THR A 452 36.70 -7.74 -30.30
CA THR A 452 35.31 -8.03 -29.93
C THR A 452 35.23 -8.50 -28.47
N VAL A 453 36.11 -9.43 -28.09
CA VAL A 453 36.20 -9.91 -26.69
C VAL A 453 36.64 -8.78 -25.76
N GLY A 454 37.68 -8.02 -26.15
CA GLY A 454 38.18 -6.87 -25.40
C GLY A 454 37.11 -5.76 -25.26
N ALA A 455 36.36 -5.45 -26.31
CA ALA A 455 35.27 -4.50 -26.26
C ALA A 455 34.12 -4.98 -25.34
N TYR A 456 33.78 -6.26 -25.44
CA TYR A 456 32.74 -6.85 -24.57
C TYR A 456 33.11 -6.75 -23.09
N TYR A 457 34.27 -7.25 -22.72
CA TYR A 457 34.74 -7.19 -21.32
C TYR A 457 35.16 -5.79 -20.90
N GLY A 458 35.76 -5.01 -21.78
CA GLY A 458 36.17 -3.62 -21.53
C GLY A 458 34.97 -2.72 -21.26
N VAL A 459 33.90 -2.85 -22.04
CA VAL A 459 32.66 -2.11 -21.80
C VAL A 459 32.01 -2.55 -20.48
N GLN A 460 32.01 -3.83 -20.16
CA GLN A 460 31.52 -4.32 -18.86
C GLN A 460 32.36 -3.76 -17.70
N TYR A 461 33.69 -3.71 -17.83
CA TYR A 461 34.57 -3.19 -16.79
C TYR A 461 34.45 -1.64 -16.64
N LEU A 462 34.43 -0.91 -17.74
CA LEU A 462 34.29 0.55 -17.74
C LEU A 462 32.87 1.02 -17.36
N ARG A 463 31.88 0.20 -17.65
CA ARG A 463 30.48 0.44 -17.30
C ARG A 463 30.05 -0.19 -15.98
N SER A 464 30.96 -0.84 -15.25
CA SER A 464 30.66 -1.36 -13.91
C SER A 464 30.35 -0.17 -12.98
N GLY A 465 29.14 0.39 -13.13
CA GLY A 465 28.60 1.35 -12.19
C GLY A 465 28.50 0.71 -10.82
N THR A 466 28.68 1.48 -9.76
CA THR A 466 28.37 1.03 -8.41
C THR A 466 26.87 0.80 -8.29
N MET A 467 26.48 -0.30 -7.66
CA MET A 467 25.10 -0.51 -7.26
C MET A 467 24.66 0.67 -6.38
N GLN A 468 23.42 1.11 -6.52
CA GLN A 468 22.89 2.22 -5.73
C GLN A 468 21.59 1.81 -5.08
N LEU A 469 21.50 2.01 -3.78
CA LEU A 469 20.29 1.88 -3.00
C LEU A 469 19.81 3.27 -2.58
N ARG A 470 18.67 3.70 -3.09
CA ARG A 470 18.02 4.91 -2.65
C ARG A 470 16.76 4.55 -1.88
N ALA A 471 16.60 5.12 -0.71
CA ALA A 471 15.44 4.86 0.11
C ALA A 471 14.89 6.16 0.70
N VAL A 472 13.58 6.16 0.87
CA VAL A 472 12.83 7.16 1.61
C VAL A 472 11.91 6.43 2.56
N SER A 473 11.97 6.76 3.84
CA SER A 473 11.06 6.20 4.84
C SER A 473 10.18 7.31 5.43
N VAL A 474 8.92 6.99 5.63
CA VAL A 474 7.95 7.84 6.34
C VAL A 474 7.50 7.09 7.58
N LEU A 475 7.80 7.65 8.75
CA LEU A 475 7.47 7.08 10.04
C LEU A 475 6.39 7.93 10.70
N ASP A 476 5.23 7.35 10.90
CA ASP A 476 4.06 8.01 11.48
C ASP A 476 3.81 7.51 12.89
N SER A 477 3.58 8.40 13.83
CA SER A 477 3.31 8.04 15.23
C SER A 477 2.34 9.00 15.91
N ILE A 478 1.79 8.54 17.02
CA ILE A 478 0.99 9.34 17.95
C ILE A 478 1.76 9.40 19.27
N ALA A 479 1.81 10.60 19.89
CA ALA A 479 2.70 10.88 21.02
C ALA A 479 2.50 10.02 22.28
N ASP A 480 1.34 9.36 22.44
CA ASP A 480 1.09 8.43 23.55
C ASP A 480 1.74 7.05 23.36
N GLY A 481 2.53 6.88 22.29
CA GLY A 481 3.37 5.70 22.05
C GLY A 481 2.61 4.43 21.65
N LYS A 482 1.28 4.50 21.50
CA LYS A 482 0.44 3.33 21.22
C LYS A 482 0.32 2.97 19.77
N CYS A 483 0.66 3.89 18.88
CA CYS A 483 0.53 3.71 17.45
C CYS A 483 1.74 4.33 16.75
N ALA A 484 2.51 3.49 16.09
CA ALA A 484 3.58 3.92 15.21
C ALA A 484 3.65 3.01 13.98
N TRP A 485 3.92 3.60 12.82
CA TRP A 485 3.88 2.91 11.55
C TRP A 485 4.96 3.39 10.61
N ALA A 486 5.62 2.46 9.89
CA ALA A 486 6.62 2.77 8.89
C ALA A 486 6.14 2.46 7.48
N THR A 487 6.44 3.36 6.56
CA THR A 487 6.33 3.15 5.12
C THR A 487 7.69 3.38 4.50
N HIS A 488 8.25 2.38 3.85
CA HIS A 488 9.57 2.42 3.23
C HIS A 488 9.43 2.36 1.71
N TYR A 489 10.02 3.30 1.02
CA TYR A 489 10.19 3.30 -0.43
C TYR A 489 11.64 3.06 -0.73
N ALA A 490 11.96 2.06 -1.53
CA ALA A 490 13.33 1.73 -1.88
C ALA A 490 13.48 1.48 -3.37
N GLY A 491 14.50 2.06 -3.97
CA GLY A 491 14.90 1.83 -5.36
C GLY A 491 16.30 1.23 -5.39
N LEU A 492 16.41 0.01 -5.91
CA LEU A 492 17.67 -0.70 -6.09
C LEU A 492 18.07 -0.66 -7.56
N PHE A 493 19.14 0.06 -7.87
CA PHE A 493 19.74 0.09 -9.19
C PHE A 493 20.78 -1.03 -9.32
N ALA A 494 20.62 -1.88 -10.33
CA ALA A 494 21.50 -3.01 -10.60
C ALA A 494 22.43 -2.72 -11.80
N PRO A 495 23.75 -2.70 -11.60
CA PRO A 495 24.73 -2.54 -12.69
C PRO A 495 24.91 -3.83 -13.50
N ARG A 496 24.44 -4.98 -13.03
CA ARG A 496 24.51 -6.30 -13.68
C ARG A 496 23.19 -7.03 -13.52
N SER A 497 22.89 -7.91 -14.49
CA SER A 497 21.76 -8.84 -14.34
C SER A 497 22.17 -9.92 -13.34
N ASP A 498 21.45 -10.02 -12.24
CA ASP A 498 21.67 -10.99 -11.18
C ASP A 498 20.40 -11.20 -10.37
N ASP A 499 20.42 -12.21 -9.52
CA ASP A 499 19.38 -12.51 -8.54
C ASP A 499 19.80 -11.95 -7.18
N TYR A 500 19.28 -10.77 -6.85
CA TYR A 500 19.64 -10.05 -5.65
C TYR A 500 18.83 -10.51 -4.45
N ARG A 501 19.50 -10.75 -3.34
CA ARG A 501 18.89 -11.14 -2.07
C ARG A 501 19.00 -10.01 -1.07
N LEU A 502 17.93 -9.74 -0.38
CA LEU A 502 17.88 -8.72 0.68
C LEU A 502 18.21 -9.34 2.03
N ASP A 503 18.79 -8.54 2.91
CA ASP A 503 19.15 -8.91 4.28
C ASP A 503 18.74 -7.79 5.24
N GLY A 504 18.59 -8.10 6.53
CA GLY A 504 18.18 -7.12 7.55
C GLY A 504 16.68 -6.75 7.52
N LEU A 505 15.86 -7.49 6.77
CA LEU A 505 14.42 -7.31 6.75
C LEU A 505 13.81 -7.74 8.10
N LYS A 506 12.86 -6.97 8.61
CA LYS A 506 12.16 -7.31 9.87
C LYS A 506 11.00 -8.28 9.61
N PRO A 507 10.72 -9.20 10.54
CA PRO A 507 9.70 -10.24 10.36
C PRO A 507 8.25 -9.74 10.41
N THR A 508 8.03 -8.43 10.53
CA THR A 508 6.70 -7.80 10.52
C THR A 508 6.46 -6.95 9.28
N GLN A 509 7.39 -6.96 8.33
CA GLN A 509 7.35 -6.10 7.15
C GLN A 509 6.58 -6.75 5.99
N TRP A 510 5.80 -5.93 5.31
CA TRP A 510 5.10 -6.30 4.10
C TRP A 510 5.67 -5.54 2.91
N TRP A 511 6.37 -6.25 2.03
CA TRP A 511 7.01 -5.68 0.85
C TRP A 511 6.30 -6.11 -0.42
N ALA A 512 6.17 -5.20 -1.37
CA ALA A 512 5.71 -5.45 -2.72
C ALA A 512 6.45 -4.55 -3.71
N GLY A 513 6.33 -4.83 -4.99
CA GLY A 513 6.80 -3.92 -6.03
C GLY A 513 5.98 -2.64 -6.07
N ILE A 514 6.61 -1.59 -6.56
CA ILE A 514 5.96 -0.34 -6.91
C ILE A 514 6.63 0.22 -8.16
N ALA A 515 5.87 0.89 -9.01
CA ALA A 515 6.41 1.51 -10.22
C ALA A 515 5.75 2.87 -10.46
N PRO A 516 6.42 3.82 -11.13
CA PRO A 516 5.80 5.08 -11.50
C PRO A 516 4.58 4.87 -12.39
N THR A 517 3.51 5.59 -12.15
CA THR A 517 2.26 5.51 -12.93
C THR A 517 2.51 5.65 -14.43
N ARG A 518 3.43 6.54 -14.81
CA ARG A 518 3.80 6.74 -16.22
C ARG A 518 4.37 5.47 -16.84
N GLU A 519 5.24 4.75 -16.15
CA GLU A 519 5.82 3.49 -16.65
C GLU A 519 4.75 2.41 -16.77
N ILE A 520 3.84 2.31 -15.80
CA ILE A 520 2.71 1.37 -15.84
C ILE A 520 1.84 1.63 -17.07
N THR A 521 1.47 2.89 -17.32
CA THR A 521 0.67 3.27 -18.50
C THR A 521 1.37 2.92 -19.82
N TRP A 522 2.69 3.09 -19.88
CA TRP A 522 3.47 2.72 -21.07
C TRP A 522 3.61 1.20 -21.25
N ALA A 523 3.66 0.46 -20.16
CA ALA A 523 3.78 -1.00 -20.19
C ALA A 523 2.57 -1.68 -20.82
N TYR A 524 1.37 -1.17 -20.58
CA TYR A 524 0.15 -1.66 -21.23
C TYR A 524 0.15 -1.45 -22.75
N GLN A 525 0.97 -0.54 -23.26
CA GLN A 525 1.08 -0.25 -24.69
C GLN A 525 2.20 -1.07 -25.38
N ARG A 526 3.09 -1.65 -24.61
CA ARG A 526 4.22 -2.47 -25.10
C ARG A 526 4.35 -3.68 -24.19
N GLU A 527 4.55 -4.85 -24.77
CA GLU A 527 4.96 -6.06 -24.04
C GLU A 527 6.37 -5.82 -23.46
N SER A 528 6.43 -5.12 -22.34
CA SER A 528 7.68 -4.87 -21.63
C SER A 528 8.05 -6.07 -20.78
N ALA A 529 9.34 -6.33 -20.62
CA ALA A 529 9.82 -7.41 -19.75
C ALA A 529 9.29 -7.18 -18.33
N MET A 530 8.49 -8.12 -17.84
CA MET A 530 7.92 -8.05 -16.48
C MET A 530 9.00 -8.22 -15.43
N ARG A 531 8.97 -7.34 -14.43
CA ARG A 531 9.79 -7.45 -13.22
C ARG A 531 9.22 -8.54 -12.33
N GLN A 532 10.04 -9.47 -11.90
CA GLN A 532 9.64 -10.55 -11.01
C GLN A 532 10.10 -10.25 -9.59
N ILE A 533 9.22 -10.46 -8.62
CA ILE A 533 9.52 -10.28 -7.20
C ILE A 533 9.08 -11.57 -6.51
N TYR A 534 10.03 -12.31 -5.95
CA TYR A 534 9.75 -13.53 -5.21
C TYR A 534 9.74 -13.22 -3.72
N CYS A 535 8.61 -13.42 -3.08
CA CYS A 535 8.41 -13.17 -1.66
C CYS A 535 8.05 -14.48 -0.94
N VAL A 536 8.53 -14.59 0.28
CA VAL A 536 8.06 -15.61 1.24
C VAL A 536 7.08 -14.94 2.18
N GLN A 537 5.85 -15.45 2.19
CA GLN A 537 4.82 -15.00 3.13
C GLN A 537 4.75 -15.97 4.30
N GLN A 538 5.04 -15.47 5.49
CA GLN A 538 5.04 -16.27 6.70
C GLN A 538 4.87 -15.38 7.92
N ASP A 539 4.12 -15.85 8.91
CA ASP A 539 3.98 -15.26 10.25
C ASP A 539 3.72 -13.74 10.29
N GLY A 540 2.86 -13.24 9.39
CA GLY A 540 2.50 -11.83 9.36
C GLY A 540 3.48 -10.94 8.60
N ALA A 541 4.27 -11.50 7.69
CA ALA A 541 5.21 -10.78 6.86
C ALA A 541 5.17 -11.27 5.40
N ASN A 542 5.56 -10.39 4.48
CA ASN A 542 5.83 -10.70 3.08
C ASN A 542 7.22 -10.19 2.72
N LEU A 543 8.21 -11.06 2.77
CA LEU A 543 9.61 -10.69 2.65
C LEU A 543 10.18 -11.09 1.29
N PRO A 544 10.79 -10.15 0.53
CA PRO A 544 11.49 -10.46 -0.70
C PRO A 544 12.64 -11.45 -0.46
N ALA A 545 12.53 -12.63 -1.04
CA ALA A 545 13.56 -13.68 -0.97
C ALA A 545 14.54 -13.60 -2.14
N SER A 546 14.04 -13.16 -3.32
CA SER A 546 14.80 -13.10 -4.55
C SER A 546 14.24 -12.01 -5.46
N LEU A 547 15.15 -11.19 -5.98
CA LEU A 547 14.86 -10.09 -6.90
C LEU A 547 15.73 -10.26 -8.15
N PRO A 548 15.25 -10.95 -9.19
CA PRO A 548 15.94 -11.00 -10.47
C PRO A 548 15.86 -9.64 -11.16
N ILE A 549 16.94 -8.88 -11.12
CA ILE A 549 17.01 -7.54 -11.69
C ILE A 549 17.89 -7.57 -12.94
N ASN A 550 17.38 -7.03 -14.03
CA ASN A 550 18.13 -6.89 -15.25
C ASN A 550 19.15 -5.76 -15.14
N ILE A 551 20.22 -5.87 -15.92
CA ILE A 551 21.25 -4.85 -16.02
C ILE A 551 20.64 -3.48 -16.33
N TRP A 552 21.09 -2.43 -15.61
CA TRP A 552 20.72 -1.03 -15.83
C TRP A 552 19.25 -0.73 -15.52
N THR A 553 18.60 -1.57 -14.74
CA THR A 553 17.25 -1.32 -14.30
C THR A 553 17.19 -0.95 -12.81
N VAL A 554 16.15 -0.23 -12.45
CA VAL A 554 15.80 0.05 -11.05
C VAL A 554 14.64 -0.83 -10.68
N GLN A 555 14.81 -1.64 -9.64
CA GLN A 555 13.70 -2.33 -8.98
C GLN A 555 13.25 -1.48 -7.81
N SER A 556 12.00 -1.06 -7.83
CA SER A 556 11.42 -0.28 -6.74
C SER A 556 10.50 -1.14 -5.90
N LEU A 557 10.60 -0.95 -4.59
CA LEU A 557 9.87 -1.69 -3.57
C LEU A 557 9.17 -0.72 -2.64
N LEU A 558 7.98 -1.11 -2.18
CA LEU A 558 7.22 -0.49 -1.12
C LEU A 558 7.12 -1.48 0.04
N GLY A 559 7.59 -1.07 1.21
CA GLY A 559 7.49 -1.85 2.44
C GLY A 559 6.71 -1.11 3.51
N GLU A 560 5.89 -1.82 4.25
CA GLU A 560 5.11 -1.27 5.35
C GLU A 560 5.15 -2.19 6.57
N SER A 561 5.18 -1.59 7.74
CA SER A 561 5.15 -2.34 9.00
C SER A 561 4.72 -1.49 10.19
N PRO A 562 4.12 -2.11 11.22
CA PRO A 562 4.05 -1.48 12.52
C PRO A 562 5.46 -1.25 13.08
N LEU A 563 5.61 -0.21 13.90
CA LEU A 563 6.83 0.09 14.64
C LEU A 563 6.56 -0.08 16.14
N ASP A 564 7.53 -0.65 16.83
CA ASP A 564 7.47 -0.76 18.29
C ASP A 564 7.61 0.62 18.96
N HIS A 565 8.45 1.48 18.41
CA HIS A 565 8.74 2.80 18.95
C HIS A 565 8.95 3.83 17.82
N ALA A 566 8.52 5.07 18.08
CA ALA A 566 8.86 6.19 17.23
C ALA A 566 10.36 6.58 17.41
N PRO A 567 11.02 7.10 16.38
CA PRO A 567 12.43 7.51 16.46
C PRO A 567 12.66 8.79 17.29
N PHE A 568 11.60 9.50 17.62
CA PHE A 568 11.63 10.67 18.49
C PHE A 568 10.33 10.77 19.29
N ALA A 569 10.35 11.58 20.33
CA ALA A 569 9.18 11.95 21.11
C ALA A 569 9.09 13.48 21.20
N ALA A 570 7.89 14.02 20.97
CA ALA A 570 7.65 15.45 21.04
C ALA A 570 6.58 15.80 22.07
N LYS A 571 6.75 16.94 22.72
CA LYS A 571 5.73 17.62 23.55
C LYS A 571 5.55 19.03 23.02
N VAL A 572 4.32 19.45 22.90
CA VAL A 572 3.96 20.76 22.36
C VAL A 572 3.10 21.50 23.39
N GLN A 573 3.46 22.73 23.68
CA GLN A 573 2.66 23.63 24.53
C GLN A 573 2.46 24.94 23.77
N ARG A 574 1.21 25.35 23.62
CA ARG A 574 0.85 26.62 22.98
C ARG A 574 0.74 27.70 24.02
N LYS A 575 1.33 28.87 23.74
CA LYS A 575 1.16 30.10 24.47
C LYS A 575 0.85 31.20 23.46
N GLU A 576 0.21 32.29 23.91
CA GLU A 576 -0.09 33.40 23.02
C GLU A 576 1.15 33.90 22.28
N GLY A 577 1.10 33.85 20.94
CA GLY A 577 2.16 34.29 20.04
C GLY A 577 3.43 33.43 19.96
N THR A 578 3.57 32.40 20.80
CA THR A 578 4.73 31.50 20.81
C THR A 578 4.33 30.06 21.04
N ILE A 579 5.13 29.15 20.53
CA ILE A 579 4.96 27.73 20.76
C ILE A 579 6.25 27.16 21.38
N ALA A 580 6.09 26.40 22.46
CA ALA A 580 7.17 25.64 23.06
C ALA A 580 7.09 24.20 22.61
N VAL A 581 8.16 23.69 22.01
CA VAL A 581 8.27 22.32 21.53
C VAL A 581 9.49 21.68 22.14
N GLU A 582 9.30 20.60 22.87
CA GLU A 582 10.39 19.76 23.38
C GLU A 582 10.49 18.52 22.49
N ILE A 583 11.64 18.27 21.89
CA ILE A 583 11.92 17.10 21.06
C ILE A 583 13.01 16.27 21.72
N ALA A 584 12.70 15.03 22.04
CA ALA A 584 13.67 14.01 22.43
C ALA A 584 14.00 13.11 21.23
N ASN A 585 15.20 13.20 20.71
CA ASN A 585 15.67 12.31 19.65
C ASN A 585 16.05 10.95 20.26
N LEU A 586 15.31 9.92 19.93
CA LEU A 586 15.50 8.56 20.43
C LEU A 586 16.36 7.70 19.49
N SER A 587 16.79 8.24 18.35
CA SER A 587 17.58 7.54 17.35
C SER A 587 19.09 7.82 17.50
N ASP A 588 19.91 6.98 16.86
CA ASP A 588 21.37 7.15 16.77
C ASP A 588 21.76 8.15 15.65
N SER A 589 20.79 8.60 14.86
CA SER A 589 21.00 9.59 13.80
C SER A 589 20.54 10.98 14.26
N PRO A 590 21.25 12.07 13.88
CA PRO A 590 20.83 13.41 14.23
C PRO A 590 19.59 13.83 13.41
N ILE A 591 18.69 14.55 14.04
CA ILE A 591 17.63 15.29 13.34
C ILE A 591 18.26 16.50 12.69
N THR A 592 18.13 16.64 11.37
CA THR A 592 18.74 17.75 10.63
C THR A 592 17.82 18.95 10.50
N ARG A 593 16.54 18.70 10.43
CA ARG A 593 15.50 19.74 10.25
C ARG A 593 14.19 19.27 10.89
N GLY A 594 13.39 20.25 11.30
CA GLY A 594 12.06 19.98 11.83
C GLY A 594 11.08 21.09 11.56
N VAL A 595 9.80 20.79 11.70
CA VAL A 595 8.69 21.74 11.67
C VAL A 595 7.57 21.24 12.59
N VAL A 596 6.92 22.14 13.27
CA VAL A 596 5.66 21.89 13.98
C VAL A 596 4.53 22.59 13.25
N ILE A 597 3.40 21.88 13.09
CA ILE A 597 2.22 22.35 12.35
C ILE A 597 1.00 22.15 13.24
N TRP A 598 0.08 23.10 13.20
CA TRP A 598 -1.25 23.01 13.83
C TRP A 598 -2.30 23.64 12.90
N ALA A 599 -3.55 23.68 13.32
CA ALA A 599 -4.67 24.07 12.46
C ALA A 599 -4.50 25.41 11.73
N ASP A 600 -3.90 26.40 12.38
CA ASP A 600 -3.82 27.80 11.91
C ASP A 600 -2.39 28.35 11.85
N GLY A 601 -1.36 27.51 12.05
CA GLY A 601 0.00 27.97 12.01
C GLY A 601 1.06 26.90 11.92
N TYR A 602 2.30 27.34 11.79
CA TYR A 602 3.49 26.47 11.79
C TYR A 602 4.69 27.23 12.38
N ALA A 603 5.70 26.47 12.76
CA ALA A 603 7.00 26.99 13.14
C ALA A 603 8.13 26.04 12.75
N ASP A 604 9.26 26.62 12.32
CA ASP A 604 10.46 25.85 11.99
C ASP A 604 11.22 25.49 13.26
N LEU A 605 11.75 24.26 13.30
CA LEU A 605 12.54 23.71 14.41
C LEU A 605 13.97 23.47 13.94
N GLY A 606 14.93 23.74 14.81
CA GLY A 606 16.33 23.52 14.52
C GLY A 606 16.74 22.05 14.57
N PRO A 607 18.03 21.77 14.30
CA PRO A 607 18.58 20.42 14.40
C PRO A 607 18.63 19.95 15.85
N VAL A 608 18.58 18.62 16.08
CA VAL A 608 18.72 17.98 17.39
C VAL A 608 19.73 16.84 17.24
N ALA A 609 20.78 16.84 18.09
CA ALA A 609 21.78 15.78 18.03
C ALA A 609 21.19 14.40 18.36
N ALA A 610 21.92 13.35 17.99
CA ALA A 610 21.53 11.97 18.29
C ALA A 610 21.43 11.76 19.81
N ARG A 611 20.35 11.09 20.27
CA ARG A 611 20.10 10.80 21.69
C ARG A 611 19.99 12.01 22.60
N GLU A 612 19.74 13.20 22.05
CA GLU A 612 19.61 14.46 22.82
C GLU A 612 18.16 14.92 22.90
N THR A 613 17.85 15.67 23.94
CA THR A 613 16.56 16.37 24.10
C THR A 613 16.78 17.86 24.00
N GLN A 614 16.04 18.52 23.14
CA GLN A 614 16.13 19.96 22.93
C GLN A 614 14.75 20.62 23.01
N ALA A 615 14.69 21.77 23.67
CA ALA A 615 13.52 22.60 23.76
C ALA A 615 13.64 23.82 22.83
N PHE A 616 12.58 24.08 22.08
CA PHE A 616 12.47 25.20 21.16
C PHE A 616 11.35 26.14 21.63
N HIS A 617 11.64 27.44 21.63
CA HIS A 617 10.63 28.49 21.84
C HIS A 617 10.59 29.33 20.58
N VAL A 618 9.61 29.08 19.72
CA VAL A 618 9.56 29.69 18.40
C VAL A 618 8.32 30.53 18.20
N PRO A 619 8.44 31.66 17.47
CA PRO A 619 7.27 32.49 17.16
C PRO A 619 6.36 31.73 16.18
N THR A 620 5.07 31.88 16.38
CA THR A 620 4.07 31.31 15.48
C THR A 620 4.03 32.06 14.16
N ARG A 621 4.00 31.35 13.05
CA ARG A 621 3.74 31.90 11.73
C ARG A 621 2.35 31.50 11.30
N PRO A 622 1.48 32.46 10.91
CA PRO A 622 0.15 32.11 10.47
C PRO A 622 0.23 31.26 9.22
N PHE A 623 -0.55 30.22 9.21
CA PHE A 623 -0.68 29.32 8.10
C PHE A 623 -2.17 29.04 7.92
N ASN A 624 -2.69 29.38 6.75
CA ASN A 624 -4.02 28.95 6.38
C ASN A 624 -3.89 27.70 5.49
N PRO A 625 -4.04 26.50 6.05
CA PRO A 625 -3.98 25.26 5.26
C PRO A 625 -5.08 25.19 4.21
N TRP A 626 -6.12 26.01 4.34
CA TRP A 626 -7.24 26.06 3.43
C TRP A 626 -7.04 27.08 2.31
N GLY A 627 -5.98 27.90 2.37
CA GLY A 627 -5.78 29.06 1.50
C GLY A 627 -6.91 30.08 1.64
N ASP A 628 -6.64 31.34 1.38
CA ASP A 628 -7.72 32.28 1.14
C ASP A 628 -8.47 31.83 -0.12
N THR A 629 -9.70 31.41 0.05
CA THR A 629 -10.56 30.92 -1.04
C THR A 629 -10.84 31.98 -2.11
N VAL A 630 -10.49 33.23 -1.83
CA VAL A 630 -10.64 34.35 -2.77
C VAL A 630 -9.40 35.21 -2.70
N ARG A 631 -8.74 35.42 -3.86
CA ARG A 631 -7.68 36.42 -3.98
C ARG A 631 -8.23 37.81 -3.77
N PRO A 632 -7.40 38.79 -3.37
CA PRO A 632 -7.82 40.20 -3.29
C PRO A 632 -8.40 40.77 -4.60
N ASP A 633 -8.13 40.12 -5.73
CA ASP A 633 -8.64 40.46 -7.06
C ASP A 633 -10.00 39.79 -7.37
N GLY A 634 -10.64 39.14 -6.41
CA GLY A 634 -11.94 38.49 -6.55
C GLY A 634 -11.93 37.20 -7.35
N ARG A 635 -10.76 36.75 -7.83
CA ARG A 635 -10.63 35.47 -8.51
C ARG A 635 -10.53 34.34 -7.48
N PRO A 636 -11.15 33.17 -7.76
CA PRO A 636 -10.92 32.04 -6.89
C PRO A 636 -9.41 31.82 -6.82
N ALA A 637 -8.84 31.91 -5.64
CA ALA A 637 -7.51 31.45 -5.42
C ALA A 637 -7.50 30.02 -5.96
N ARG A 638 -6.55 29.68 -6.84
CA ARG A 638 -6.23 28.26 -7.05
C ARG A 638 -5.93 27.75 -5.66
N VAL A 639 -6.89 27.08 -5.07
CA VAL A 639 -6.70 26.40 -3.80
C VAL A 639 -5.50 25.50 -4.08
N PRO A 640 -4.35 25.77 -3.49
CA PRO A 640 -3.24 24.84 -3.60
C PRO A 640 -3.86 23.57 -3.08
N GLY A 641 -3.94 22.56 -3.96
CA GLY A 641 -4.56 21.35 -3.67
C GLY A 641 -4.32 21.03 -2.23
N THR A 642 -5.30 21.05 -1.46
CA THR A 642 -5.47 21.01 -0.04
C THR A 642 -4.62 20.00 0.67
N LEU A 643 -4.72 19.56 1.71
CA LEU A 643 -4.11 18.77 2.49
C LEU A 643 -4.30 17.52 2.45
N MET A 644 -5.11 17.31 1.90
CA MET A 644 -5.36 17.11 1.01
C MET A 644 -4.62 17.83 0.12
N GLY A 645 -4.56 18.73 -0.24
CA GLY A 645 -3.82 19.68 -0.56
C GLY A 645 -2.84 20.12 0.41
N ILE A 646 -2.29 19.38 1.01
CA ILE A 646 -0.89 19.51 1.24
C ILE A 646 -0.16 19.26 -0.10
N SER A 647 -0.83 19.39 -1.19
CA SER A 647 -0.21 19.88 -2.37
C SER A 647 0.30 21.25 -2.01
N THR A 648 1.49 21.27 -1.45
CA THR A 648 2.29 22.47 -1.40
C THR A 648 1.62 23.68 -0.75
N PRO A 649 1.51 23.76 0.53
CA PRO A 649 2.04 24.96 1.07
C PRO A 649 3.50 24.93 0.59
N ARG A 650 3.92 25.85 -0.21
CA ARG A 650 5.32 26.19 -0.26
C ARG A 650 5.67 26.55 1.18
N TYR A 651 6.10 25.55 1.97
CA TYR A 651 6.70 25.83 3.27
C TYR A 651 7.92 26.66 2.98
N PRO A 652 7.87 27.97 3.22
CA PRO A 652 9.03 28.77 2.91
C PRO A 652 10.13 28.31 3.83
N GLY A 653 11.06 27.63 3.31
CA GLY A 653 12.41 27.62 3.82
C GLY A 653 12.98 26.37 4.40
N SER A 654 12.35 25.62 5.32
CA SER A 654 13.13 24.63 6.08
C SER A 654 13.13 23.22 5.56
N LEU A 655 12.05 22.77 4.92
CA LEU A 655 11.95 21.38 4.47
C LEU A 655 12.33 21.15 3.01
N GLY A 656 12.58 22.15 2.20
CA GLY A 656 12.90 22.01 0.78
C GLY A 656 11.79 21.34 -0.06
N GLU A 657 11.87 21.46 -1.37
CA GLU A 657 10.85 20.95 -2.31
C GLU A 657 10.72 19.42 -2.24
N GLN A 658 11.82 18.71 -2.00
CA GLN A 658 11.83 17.25 -1.88
C GLN A 658 11.06 16.75 -0.66
N ALA A 659 11.20 17.42 0.49
CA ALA A 659 10.48 17.09 1.70
C ALA A 659 8.98 17.31 1.57
N GLN A 660 8.56 18.33 0.85
CA GLN A 660 7.15 18.59 0.57
C GLN A 660 6.50 17.44 -0.21
N ASN A 661 7.24 16.83 -1.11
CA ASN A 661 6.77 15.70 -1.89
C ASN A 661 6.60 14.43 -1.04
N VAL A 662 7.47 14.23 -0.06
CA VAL A 662 7.40 13.09 0.85
C VAL A 662 6.24 13.19 1.84
N PHE A 663 5.83 14.41 2.19
CA PHE A 663 4.63 14.61 3.02
C PHE A 663 3.36 14.01 2.40
N LEU A 664 3.34 13.87 1.10
CA LEU A 664 2.24 13.27 0.35
C LEU A 664 2.44 11.77 0.13
N ALA A 665 3.65 11.26 0.40
CA ALA A 665 3.90 9.83 0.31
C ALA A 665 3.05 9.10 1.33
N GLN A 666 2.31 8.14 0.82
CA GLN A 666 1.40 7.34 1.60
C GLN A 666 1.62 5.89 1.23
N GLY A 667 1.59 5.04 2.22
CA GLY A 667 1.51 3.62 1.99
C GLY A 667 0.12 3.20 1.51
N CYS A 668 -0.33 2.06 1.96
CA CYS A 668 -1.66 1.55 1.65
C CYS A 668 -2.79 2.41 2.25
N PHE A 669 -2.50 3.31 3.20
CA PHE A 669 -3.48 4.16 3.87
C PHE A 669 -3.12 5.63 3.82
N ASN A 670 -4.16 6.46 3.76
CA ASN A 670 -4.02 7.90 3.81
C ASN A 670 -3.94 8.43 5.25
N ARG A 671 -2.83 8.13 5.94
CA ARG A 671 -2.62 8.61 7.31
C ARG A 671 -2.54 10.14 7.40
N SER A 672 -2.04 10.80 6.37
CA SER A 672 -1.98 12.26 6.31
C SER A 672 -3.36 12.92 6.40
N LEU A 673 -4.40 12.27 5.86
CA LEU A 673 -5.77 12.74 5.97
C LEU A 673 -6.24 12.73 7.42
N VAL A 674 -6.01 11.62 8.09
CA VAL A 674 -6.40 11.47 9.49
C VAL A 674 -5.62 12.41 10.39
N MET A 675 -4.33 12.60 10.14
CA MET A 675 -3.52 13.62 10.85
C MET A 675 -4.11 15.01 10.70
N HIS A 676 -4.59 15.37 9.51
CA HIS A 676 -5.25 16.64 9.30
C HIS A 676 -6.53 16.78 10.13
N GLU A 677 -7.35 15.75 10.19
CA GLU A 677 -8.54 15.77 11.01
C GLU A 677 -8.19 15.98 12.50
N TYR A 678 -7.13 15.33 12.98
CA TYR A 678 -6.61 15.57 14.33
C TYR A 678 -6.17 17.02 14.55
N LEU A 679 -5.55 17.67 13.55
CA LEU A 679 -5.19 19.09 13.65
C LEU A 679 -6.44 19.98 13.83
N GLN A 680 -7.56 19.64 13.19
CA GLN A 680 -8.82 20.35 13.37
C GLN A 680 -9.39 20.20 14.78
N HIS A 681 -9.04 19.13 15.48
CA HIS A 681 -9.40 18.87 16.87
C HIS A 681 -8.35 19.37 17.89
N GLY A 682 -7.46 20.28 17.46
CA GLY A 682 -6.50 20.91 18.36
C GLY A 682 -5.16 20.21 18.51
N ALA A 683 -4.92 19.08 17.84
CA ALA A 683 -3.62 18.44 17.84
C ALA A 683 -2.53 19.29 17.17
N ALA A 684 -1.27 18.98 17.43
CA ALA A 684 -0.13 19.49 16.68
C ALA A 684 0.59 18.33 15.99
N LEU A 685 1.14 18.59 14.81
CA LEU A 685 1.94 17.61 14.04
C LEU A 685 3.39 18.08 14.05
N VAL A 686 4.27 17.31 14.66
CA VAL A 686 5.71 17.55 14.64
C VAL A 686 6.34 16.64 13.58
N CYS A 687 7.05 17.25 12.65
CA CYS A 687 7.73 16.55 11.56
C CYS A 687 9.22 16.81 11.65
N VAL A 688 10.02 15.76 11.58
CA VAL A 688 11.48 15.83 11.61
C VAL A 688 12.09 15.02 10.48
N VAL A 689 13.30 15.39 10.08
CA VAL A 689 14.04 14.76 8.98
C VAL A 689 15.37 14.25 9.49
N PHE A 690 15.66 13.00 9.17
CA PHE A 690 16.96 12.37 9.37
C PHE A 690 17.62 12.16 8.01
N ASP A 691 18.65 12.93 7.71
CA ASP A 691 19.47 12.71 6.53
C ASP A 691 20.49 11.59 6.82
N ASN A 692 20.69 10.69 5.86
CA ASN A 692 21.58 9.53 6.00
C ASN A 692 21.17 8.53 7.11
N ALA A 693 19.90 8.30 7.29
CA ALA A 693 19.40 7.24 8.16
C ALA A 693 19.90 5.85 7.68
N PRO A 694 19.97 4.84 8.56
CA PRO A 694 20.27 3.47 8.16
C PRO A 694 19.28 2.98 7.13
N ALA A 695 19.73 2.32 6.06
CA ALA A 695 18.84 1.78 5.04
C ALA A 695 17.85 0.76 5.62
N PRO A 696 16.62 0.64 5.07
CA PRO A 696 15.60 -0.28 5.57
C PRO A 696 15.98 -1.75 5.38
N PHE A 697 16.94 -2.04 4.51
CA PHE A 697 17.53 -3.36 4.28
C PHE A 697 18.94 -3.23 3.67
N ALA A 698 19.67 -4.33 3.66
CA ALA A 698 20.95 -4.47 2.97
C ALA A 698 20.81 -5.42 1.76
N VAL A 699 21.74 -5.36 0.81
CA VAL A 699 21.85 -6.29 -0.31
C VAL A 699 22.98 -7.25 -0.03
N LYS A 700 22.65 -8.53 0.08
CA LYS A 700 23.60 -9.57 0.50
C LYS A 700 24.71 -9.78 -0.54
N GLY A 701 25.96 -9.73 -0.09
CA GLY A 701 27.12 -10.04 -0.93
C GLY A 701 27.55 -8.96 -1.93
N HIS A 702 26.96 -7.78 -1.87
CA HIS A 702 27.27 -6.66 -2.77
C HIS A 702 27.68 -5.41 -2.00
N SER A 703 28.59 -4.63 -2.57
CA SER A 703 28.90 -3.26 -2.14
C SER A 703 28.05 -2.28 -2.95
N TYR A 704 27.47 -1.29 -2.29
CA TYR A 704 26.59 -0.31 -2.93
C TYR A 704 26.66 1.05 -2.23
N ASP A 705 26.38 2.10 -3.01
CA ASP A 705 26.19 3.43 -2.46
C ASP A 705 24.77 3.56 -1.92
N THR A 706 24.63 4.06 -0.70
CA THR A 706 23.33 4.24 -0.06
C THR A 706 23.00 5.71 0.11
N THR A 707 21.76 6.08 -0.20
CA THR A 707 21.17 7.36 0.17
C THR A 707 19.79 7.08 0.78
N HIS A 708 19.65 7.31 2.08
CA HIS A 708 18.39 7.11 2.78
C HIS A 708 18.00 8.37 3.54
N ILE A 709 16.79 8.85 3.29
CA ILE A 709 16.18 9.97 4.00
C ILE A 709 14.97 9.43 4.76
N GLU A 710 14.91 9.75 6.02
CA GLU A 710 13.79 9.35 6.87
C GLU A 710 13.03 10.59 7.35
N TYR A 711 11.73 10.57 7.13
CA TYR A 711 10.78 11.58 7.58
C TYR A 711 9.94 10.98 8.71
N ALA A 712 10.08 11.50 9.90
CA ALA A 712 9.27 11.06 11.01
C ALA A 712 8.24 12.14 11.38
N ARG A 713 6.98 11.73 11.52
CA ARG A 713 5.84 12.59 11.83
C ARG A 713 5.17 12.09 13.09
N GLN A 714 4.96 12.98 14.05
CA GLN A 714 4.29 12.63 15.30
C GLN A 714 3.13 13.58 15.60
N LEU A 715 1.95 13.01 15.76
CA LEU A 715 0.79 13.72 16.29
C LEU A 715 0.93 13.87 17.80
N VAL A 716 0.85 15.10 18.27
CA VAL A 716 0.82 15.45 19.69
C VAL A 716 -0.58 15.96 20.00
N LEU A 717 -1.29 15.23 20.84
CA LEU A 717 -2.61 15.65 21.32
C LEU A 717 -2.40 16.65 22.45
N ASP A 718 -2.97 17.85 22.31
CA ASP A 718 -2.94 18.85 23.37
C ASP A 718 -3.86 18.34 24.49
N ARG A 719 -3.27 17.89 25.57
CA ARG A 719 -4.02 17.54 26.78
C ARG A 719 -4.24 18.86 27.53
N GLN A 720 -5.37 19.52 27.24
CA GLN A 720 -5.86 20.58 28.09
C GLN A 720 -6.13 20.09 29.50
#